data_0f4d139cac05faefb9059ab99dc8e0eb
#
_entry.id   0f4d139cac05faefb9059ab99dc8e0eb
#
_cell.length_a   1.000
_cell.length_b   1.000
_cell.length_c   1.000
_cell.angle_alpha   90.00
_cell.angle_beta   90.00
_cell.angle_gamma   90.00
#
_symmetry.space_group_name_H-M   'P 1'
#
loop_
_entity.id
_entity.type
_entity.pdbx_description
1 polymer ?
#
loop_
_entity_poly.entity_id
_entity_poly.type
_entity_poly.pdbx_seq_one_letter_code
_entity_poly.pdbx_strand_id
1 'polypeptide(L)'
;MFNNLGIENFKLILVGIAAIIFVVLFCVVFVMLSKRNNKIKAEMRELDYLTQIYNRGYFYKKCQLYLSKTNSKYFIVAFDIAKFKKINEYYGSDEADNILKDVSNMLIDFYTQDTIKVFGRIESDKFSWIMPNNKEKLVKIFDSISSISNKYEHSISFKMGVYEIENNTMPIEQAYTRANLASKSIKGNFDKNIQYFDAKMVSNLENEQFVLNNIDKAMDDGNIVVFFQPKFDLQANEVCGAEALVRWKDPKKGMISPGAFIPALENNGLITKLDKYMWDRTARHLAEWCRQGLNPYPVSINISKVDLLEPDLPEYIEAIVRKYQIPHDIFQLEITESAYVDGSVDVTSILKSFKNKGFTILMDDFGSGYSSLNTLREFPIDVIKIDLKFLTNFNNGAEGDKGRTIIESIVSMAKRLNLGIVVEGTETIEQVNFVKSIGCETAQGYYFSKPIPADDYIDLIKQNRKLSKDSMFNSRSSDECIWNKNTLTQDFFNNVNGALGVFAVRRDELSPVKLNEKYFELIEQSRKEYYASVRNIYESIYPSDLDMLMDTLSRVKAENKPKTIVYRRINSNGNIKWIKATFTYMQNEDSITSLYFASLDDITEFKNMQRDVLEMADSFDSGIIKCDLKTNKVVFYNDKILDILGLTKDEFEYNFKNNYLRLISPAYQASFKNAVEEINNKESITTEISLISKDNKEIKVRNNARVIIEGNKKYSYFSITNIFDDIQ
;
A
#
# COMPACT_ATOMS: atom_id res chain seq x y z
N MET A 1 -94.70 -49.13 -43.05
CA MET A 1 -93.24 -49.44 -43.04
C MET A 1 -92.40 -48.29 -43.48
N PHE A 2 -92.89 -47.21 -44.05
CA PHE A 2 -92.01 -46.07 -44.53
C PHE A 2 -91.68 -45.00 -43.47
N ASN A 3 -92.38 -44.93 -42.33
CA ASN A 3 -92.10 -43.88 -41.31
C ASN A 3 -90.96 -44.23 -40.35
N ASN A 4 -90.53 -45.48 -40.19
CA ASN A 4 -89.45 -45.84 -39.27
C ASN A 4 -88.07 -45.69 -39.90
N LEU A 5 -87.91 -45.81 -41.23
CA LEU A 5 -86.64 -45.63 -41.93
C LEU A 5 -86.17 -44.16 -41.91
N GLY A 6 -87.06 -43.18 -41.86
CA GLY A 6 -86.75 -41.76 -41.81
C GLY A 6 -86.17 -41.31 -40.44
N ILE A 7 -86.73 -41.91 -39.39
CA ILE A 7 -86.30 -41.56 -37.97
C ILE A 7 -84.94 -42.17 -37.62
N GLU A 8 -84.67 -43.39 -38.14
CA GLU A 8 -83.35 -44.00 -37.93
C GLU A 8 -82.19 -43.27 -38.66
N ASN A 9 -82.49 -42.93 -39.95
CA ASN A 9 -81.55 -42.14 -40.73
C ASN A 9 -81.30 -40.75 -40.11
N PHE A 10 -82.36 -40.12 -39.57
CA PHE A 10 -82.22 -38.84 -38.88
C PHE A 10 -81.39 -38.95 -37.57
N LYS A 11 -81.58 -40.01 -36.77
CA LYS A 11 -80.75 -40.31 -35.60
C LYS A 11 -79.28 -40.58 -35.97
N LEU A 12 -79.06 -41.31 -37.06
CA LEU A 12 -77.68 -41.56 -37.54
C LEU A 12 -77.00 -40.27 -38.00
N ILE A 13 -77.69 -39.38 -38.66
CA ILE A 13 -77.16 -38.05 -39.04
C ILE A 13 -76.89 -37.19 -37.81
N LEU A 14 -77.73 -37.21 -36.78
CA LEU A 14 -77.59 -36.47 -35.55
C LEU A 14 -76.39 -37.00 -34.75
N VAL A 15 -76.18 -38.32 -34.67
CA VAL A 15 -75.03 -38.96 -34.09
C VAL A 15 -73.75 -38.61 -34.86
N GLY A 16 -73.81 -38.58 -36.17
CA GLY A 16 -72.71 -38.17 -37.04
C GLY A 16 -72.30 -36.70 -36.81
N ILE A 17 -73.29 -35.80 -36.71
CA ILE A 17 -73.02 -34.37 -36.38
C ILE A 17 -72.46 -34.21 -34.98
N ALA A 18 -73.02 -34.92 -33.99
CA ALA A 18 -72.49 -34.92 -32.61
C ALA A 18 -71.04 -35.43 -32.52
N ALA A 19 -70.73 -36.49 -33.29
CA ALA A 19 -69.37 -37.03 -33.40
C ALA A 19 -68.41 -36.03 -34.04
N ILE A 20 -68.80 -35.32 -35.08
CA ILE A 20 -68.00 -34.29 -35.74
C ILE A 20 -67.78 -33.11 -34.78
N ILE A 21 -68.84 -32.65 -34.09
CA ILE A 21 -68.70 -31.58 -33.07
C ILE A 21 -67.74 -32.00 -31.95
N PHE A 22 -67.83 -33.25 -31.48
CA PHE A 22 -66.97 -33.81 -30.48
C PHE A 22 -65.49 -33.84 -30.95
N VAL A 23 -65.25 -34.30 -32.18
CA VAL A 23 -63.90 -34.32 -32.79
C VAL A 23 -63.33 -32.90 -32.93
N VAL A 24 -64.17 -31.95 -33.40
CA VAL A 24 -63.74 -30.54 -33.51
C VAL A 24 -63.43 -29.94 -32.15
N LEU A 25 -64.29 -30.16 -31.13
CA LEU A 25 -64.01 -29.72 -29.75
C LEU A 25 -62.77 -30.39 -29.20
N PHE A 26 -62.60 -31.68 -29.42
CA PHE A 26 -61.38 -32.39 -29.03
C PHE A 26 -60.09 -31.82 -29.67
N CYS A 27 -60.18 -31.57 -31.00
CA CYS A 27 -59.09 -30.93 -31.73
C CYS A 27 -58.78 -29.53 -31.20
N VAL A 28 -59.80 -28.71 -30.90
CA VAL A 28 -59.61 -27.36 -30.33
C VAL A 28 -58.98 -27.44 -28.94
N VAL A 29 -59.45 -28.30 -28.05
CA VAL A 29 -58.89 -28.53 -26.72
C VAL A 29 -57.46 -29.07 -26.83
N PHE A 30 -57.17 -30.01 -27.70
CA PHE A 30 -55.87 -30.55 -27.96
C PHE A 30 -54.83 -29.47 -28.42
N VAL A 31 -55.25 -28.61 -29.36
CA VAL A 31 -54.45 -27.49 -29.84
C VAL A 31 -54.21 -26.47 -28.73
N MET A 32 -55.23 -26.18 -27.89
CA MET A 32 -55.07 -25.29 -26.75
C MET A 32 -54.09 -25.87 -25.69
N LEU A 33 -54.23 -27.15 -25.36
CA LEU A 33 -53.33 -27.85 -24.44
C LEU A 33 -51.92 -27.96 -25.01
N SER A 34 -51.79 -28.24 -26.30
CA SER A 34 -50.48 -28.26 -26.98
C SER A 34 -49.82 -26.88 -27.00
N LYS A 35 -50.56 -25.81 -27.30
CA LYS A 35 -50.05 -24.43 -27.21
C LYS A 35 -49.64 -24.07 -25.78
N ARG A 36 -50.45 -24.45 -24.77
CA ARG A 36 -50.15 -24.24 -23.35
C ARG A 36 -48.90 -25.02 -22.93
N ASN A 37 -48.79 -26.30 -23.30
CA ASN A 37 -47.61 -27.12 -23.04
C ASN A 37 -46.34 -26.57 -23.75
N ASN A 38 -46.46 -26.09 -24.96
CA ASN A 38 -45.35 -25.48 -25.70
C ASN A 38 -44.92 -24.16 -25.05
N LYS A 39 -45.86 -23.36 -24.52
CA LYS A 39 -45.55 -22.14 -23.76
C LYS A 39 -44.85 -22.46 -22.45
N ILE A 40 -45.36 -23.43 -21.68
CA ILE A 40 -44.71 -23.89 -20.43
C ILE A 40 -43.31 -24.45 -20.70
N LYS A 41 -43.16 -25.27 -21.77
CA LYS A 41 -41.83 -25.77 -22.19
C LYS A 41 -40.88 -24.65 -22.65
N ALA A 42 -41.41 -23.59 -23.27
CA ALA A 42 -40.61 -22.42 -23.64
C ALA A 42 -40.18 -21.63 -22.39
N GLU A 43 -41.10 -21.39 -21.46
CA GLU A 43 -40.82 -20.73 -20.17
C GLU A 43 -39.80 -21.53 -19.33
N MET A 44 -39.94 -22.88 -19.26
CA MET A 44 -38.96 -23.76 -18.62
C MET A 44 -37.57 -23.75 -19.31
N ARG A 45 -37.49 -23.38 -20.60
CA ARG A 45 -36.21 -23.20 -21.31
C ARG A 45 -35.55 -21.85 -21.08
N GLU A 46 -36.29 -20.88 -20.57
CA GLU A 46 -35.85 -19.50 -20.41
C GLU A 46 -35.45 -19.17 -18.97
N LEU A 47 -36.07 -19.80 -17.97
CA LEU A 47 -35.87 -19.52 -16.55
C LEU A 47 -35.07 -20.62 -15.86
N ASP A 48 -34.37 -20.24 -14.80
CA ASP A 48 -33.76 -21.16 -13.81
C ASP A 48 -34.90 -21.74 -12.94
N TYR A 49 -34.89 -23.07 -12.74
CA TYR A 49 -35.99 -23.78 -12.06
C TYR A 49 -36.13 -23.37 -10.57
N LEU A 50 -34.98 -23.03 -9.88
CA LEU A 50 -34.97 -22.72 -8.46
C LEU A 50 -35.34 -21.26 -8.22
N THR A 51 -34.72 -20.37 -8.95
CA THR A 51 -34.77 -18.92 -8.69
C THR A 51 -35.78 -18.17 -9.57
N GLN A 52 -36.33 -18.81 -10.58
CA GLN A 52 -37.35 -18.26 -11.51
C GLN A 52 -36.91 -16.98 -12.23
N ILE A 53 -35.60 -16.69 -12.27
CA ILE A 53 -35.00 -15.64 -13.09
C ILE A 53 -34.36 -16.25 -14.34
N TYR A 54 -33.89 -15.42 -15.29
CA TYR A 54 -33.35 -15.96 -16.53
C TYR A 54 -32.17 -16.90 -16.26
N ASN A 55 -32.16 -18.05 -16.95
CA ASN A 55 -31.02 -18.92 -17.01
C ASN A 55 -29.91 -18.32 -17.90
N ARG A 56 -28.70 -18.90 -17.84
CA ARG A 56 -27.51 -18.43 -18.57
C ARG A 56 -27.78 -18.13 -20.05
N GLY A 57 -28.38 -19.06 -20.76
CA GLY A 57 -28.58 -18.94 -22.23
C GLY A 57 -29.53 -17.81 -22.60
N TYR A 58 -30.63 -17.69 -21.87
CA TYR A 58 -31.61 -16.66 -22.11
C TYR A 58 -31.17 -15.29 -21.62
N PHE A 59 -30.47 -15.23 -20.51
CA PHE A 59 -29.83 -14.01 -20.01
C PHE A 59 -28.91 -13.40 -21.09
N TYR A 60 -27.99 -14.18 -21.66
CA TYR A 60 -27.10 -13.69 -22.71
C TYR A 60 -27.87 -13.19 -23.94
N LYS A 61 -28.87 -13.94 -24.40
CA LYS A 61 -29.72 -13.53 -25.52
C LYS A 61 -30.45 -12.22 -25.24
N LYS A 62 -31.02 -12.06 -24.05
CA LYS A 62 -31.75 -10.83 -23.66
C LYS A 62 -30.80 -9.64 -23.52
N CYS A 63 -29.63 -9.81 -22.91
CA CYS A 63 -28.60 -8.77 -22.81
C CYS A 63 -28.17 -8.28 -24.20
N GLN A 64 -27.87 -9.18 -25.11
CA GLN A 64 -27.47 -8.83 -26.48
C GLN A 64 -28.55 -8.05 -27.21
N LEU A 65 -29.82 -8.50 -27.11
CA LEU A 65 -30.96 -7.81 -27.68
C LEU A 65 -31.25 -6.45 -27.05
N TYR A 66 -30.96 -6.30 -25.76
CA TYR A 66 -31.10 -5.02 -25.06
C TYR A 66 -30.04 -4.04 -25.51
N LEU A 67 -28.79 -4.45 -25.49
CA LEU A 67 -27.66 -3.62 -25.85
C LEU A 67 -27.63 -3.17 -27.30
N SER A 68 -28.15 -4.01 -28.22
CA SER A 68 -28.27 -3.66 -29.66
C SER A 68 -29.23 -2.50 -29.92
N LYS A 69 -30.10 -2.15 -28.98
CA LYS A 69 -31.13 -1.09 -29.10
C LYS A 69 -30.69 0.23 -28.41
N THR A 70 -29.52 0.27 -27.82
CA THR A 70 -29.07 1.43 -27.03
C THR A 70 -27.61 1.75 -27.32
N ASN A 71 -27.25 3.05 -27.30
CA ASN A 71 -25.89 3.53 -27.46
C ASN A 71 -25.28 4.01 -26.13
N SER A 72 -25.97 3.78 -25.01
CA SER A 72 -25.46 4.18 -23.68
C SER A 72 -24.46 3.18 -23.17
N LYS A 73 -23.63 3.62 -22.22
CA LYS A 73 -22.66 2.77 -21.51
C LYS A 73 -23.35 2.00 -20.40
N TYR A 74 -23.03 0.73 -20.32
CA TYR A 74 -23.57 -0.20 -19.33
C TYR A 74 -22.46 -0.93 -18.57
N PHE A 75 -22.76 -1.28 -17.32
CA PHE A 75 -22.03 -2.30 -16.61
C PHE A 75 -22.65 -3.67 -16.82
N ILE A 76 -21.83 -4.68 -17.05
CA ILE A 76 -22.19 -6.06 -16.78
C ILE A 76 -21.51 -6.48 -15.48
N VAL A 77 -22.26 -7.11 -14.61
CA VAL A 77 -21.84 -7.51 -13.29
C VAL A 77 -21.85 -9.03 -13.20
N ALA A 78 -20.77 -9.60 -12.68
CA ALA A 78 -20.70 -10.98 -12.24
C ALA A 78 -20.67 -10.99 -10.71
N PHE A 79 -21.61 -11.70 -10.11
CA PHE A 79 -21.80 -11.80 -8.67
C PHE A 79 -21.68 -13.25 -8.22
N ASP A 80 -20.99 -13.48 -7.11
CA ASP A 80 -20.61 -14.79 -6.63
C ASP A 80 -20.76 -14.84 -5.09
N ILE A 81 -21.30 -15.93 -4.57
CA ILE A 81 -21.39 -16.18 -3.12
C ILE A 81 -20.13 -16.92 -2.69
N ALA A 82 -19.26 -16.26 -1.90
CA ALA A 82 -17.98 -16.83 -1.52
C ALA A 82 -18.17 -18.11 -0.65
N LYS A 83 -17.41 -19.15 -1.00
CA LYS A 83 -17.41 -20.44 -0.25
C LYS A 83 -18.81 -21.11 -0.17
N PHE A 84 -19.66 -20.95 -1.19
CA PHE A 84 -21.03 -21.48 -1.20
C PHE A 84 -21.12 -22.99 -0.88
N LYS A 85 -20.12 -23.78 -1.30
CA LYS A 85 -20.05 -25.21 -0.93
C LYS A 85 -20.02 -25.42 0.60
N LYS A 86 -19.26 -24.59 1.34
CA LYS A 86 -19.23 -24.65 2.80
C LYS A 86 -20.56 -24.22 3.42
N ILE A 87 -21.23 -23.21 2.83
CA ILE A 87 -22.57 -22.79 3.26
C ILE A 87 -23.53 -23.96 3.13
N ASN A 88 -23.47 -24.70 2.04
CA ASN A 88 -24.29 -25.87 1.78
C ASN A 88 -24.00 -27.03 2.78
N GLU A 89 -22.72 -27.20 3.17
CA GLU A 89 -22.32 -28.18 4.18
C GLU A 89 -22.77 -27.79 5.60
N TYR A 90 -22.78 -26.49 5.95
CA TYR A 90 -23.15 -26.00 7.28
C TYR A 90 -24.67 -25.90 7.49
N TYR A 91 -25.40 -25.32 6.54
CA TYR A 91 -26.81 -25.00 6.67
C TYR A 91 -27.73 -26.03 5.98
N GLY A 92 -27.16 -26.93 5.17
CA GLY A 92 -27.92 -27.84 4.33
C GLY A 92 -28.40 -27.22 3.01
N SER A 93 -28.89 -28.08 2.10
CA SER A 93 -29.30 -27.67 0.75
C SER A 93 -30.50 -26.73 0.73
N ASP A 94 -31.46 -26.94 1.64
CA ASP A 94 -32.71 -26.15 1.63
C ASP A 94 -32.45 -24.69 2.02
N GLU A 95 -31.58 -24.46 3.00
CA GLU A 95 -31.24 -23.10 3.42
C GLU A 95 -30.30 -22.41 2.43
N ALA A 96 -29.39 -23.15 1.81
CA ALA A 96 -28.58 -22.64 0.71
C ALA A 96 -29.45 -22.23 -0.49
N ASP A 97 -30.53 -22.99 -0.79
CA ASP A 97 -31.49 -22.66 -1.82
C ASP A 97 -32.30 -21.40 -1.46
N ASN A 98 -32.59 -21.18 -0.17
CA ASN A 98 -33.25 -19.96 0.30
C ASN A 98 -32.37 -18.72 0.11
N ILE A 99 -31.06 -18.82 0.37
CA ILE A 99 -30.09 -17.74 0.08
C ILE A 99 -30.12 -17.37 -1.41
N LEU A 100 -30.11 -18.36 -2.30
CA LEU A 100 -30.19 -18.12 -3.76
C LEU A 100 -31.49 -17.44 -4.16
N LYS A 101 -32.63 -17.83 -3.55
CA LYS A 101 -33.93 -17.19 -3.77
C LYS A 101 -33.96 -15.75 -3.24
N ASP A 102 -33.37 -15.50 -2.05
CA ASP A 102 -33.28 -14.15 -1.49
C ASP A 102 -32.50 -13.21 -2.40
N VAL A 103 -31.35 -13.65 -2.92
CA VAL A 103 -30.57 -12.88 -3.91
C VAL A 103 -31.40 -12.59 -5.14
N SER A 104 -32.14 -13.59 -5.64
CA SER A 104 -32.99 -13.44 -6.84
C SER A 104 -34.12 -12.44 -6.62
N ASN A 105 -34.77 -12.49 -5.45
CA ASN A 105 -35.85 -11.57 -5.11
C ASN A 105 -35.33 -10.12 -5.04
N MET A 106 -34.16 -9.88 -4.46
CA MET A 106 -33.56 -8.55 -4.48
C MET A 106 -33.24 -8.05 -5.90
N LEU A 107 -32.77 -8.94 -6.78
CA LEU A 107 -32.54 -8.55 -8.18
C LEU A 107 -33.83 -8.21 -8.90
N ILE A 108 -34.94 -8.91 -8.60
CA ILE A 108 -36.28 -8.60 -9.12
C ILE A 108 -36.72 -7.21 -8.62
N ASP A 109 -36.51 -6.87 -7.36
CA ASP A 109 -36.85 -5.57 -6.80
C ASP A 109 -36.09 -4.43 -7.51
N PHE A 110 -34.79 -4.58 -7.73
CA PHE A 110 -33.99 -3.60 -8.47
C PHE A 110 -34.36 -3.51 -9.96
N TYR A 111 -34.84 -4.60 -10.56
CA TYR A 111 -35.39 -4.59 -11.92
C TYR A 111 -36.69 -3.82 -11.99
N THR A 112 -37.62 -4.02 -11.04
CA THR A 112 -38.89 -3.27 -10.97
C THR A 112 -38.68 -1.77 -10.76
N GLN A 113 -37.58 -1.38 -10.08
CA GLN A 113 -37.17 0.00 -9.89
C GLN A 113 -36.38 0.59 -11.10
N ASP A 114 -36.34 -0.12 -12.21
CA ASP A 114 -35.61 0.25 -13.44
C ASP A 114 -34.09 0.49 -13.22
N THR A 115 -33.53 -0.03 -12.14
CA THR A 115 -32.08 0.10 -11.82
C THR A 115 -31.28 -0.96 -12.57
N ILE A 116 -31.77 -2.18 -12.64
CA ILE A 116 -31.23 -3.30 -13.44
C ILE A 116 -32.07 -3.46 -14.69
N LYS A 117 -31.46 -3.80 -15.83
CA LYS A 117 -32.16 -3.93 -17.13
C LYS A 117 -32.40 -5.37 -17.56
N VAL A 118 -31.47 -6.25 -17.30
CA VAL A 118 -31.56 -7.69 -17.49
C VAL A 118 -30.77 -8.37 -16.42
N PHE A 119 -31.25 -9.47 -15.87
CA PHE A 119 -30.55 -10.24 -14.85
C PHE A 119 -30.86 -11.73 -14.99
N GLY A 120 -29.94 -12.56 -14.44
CA GLY A 120 -30.11 -14.01 -14.51
C GLY A 120 -29.14 -14.76 -13.63
N ARG A 121 -29.41 -16.04 -13.42
CA ARG A 121 -28.52 -16.98 -12.76
C ARG A 121 -27.69 -17.70 -13.83
N ILE A 122 -26.38 -17.64 -13.68
CA ILE A 122 -25.48 -18.17 -14.72
C ILE A 122 -25.14 -19.63 -14.45
N GLU A 123 -24.74 -19.94 -13.23
CA GLU A 123 -24.50 -21.30 -12.76
C GLU A 123 -24.41 -21.32 -11.22
N SER A 124 -24.85 -22.40 -10.59
CA SER A 124 -24.70 -22.62 -9.14
C SER A 124 -25.04 -21.38 -8.29
N ASP A 125 -24.04 -20.75 -7.71
CA ASP A 125 -24.07 -19.56 -6.85
C ASP A 125 -23.77 -18.25 -7.59
N LYS A 126 -23.70 -18.28 -8.93
CA LYS A 126 -23.31 -17.12 -9.73
C LYS A 126 -24.50 -16.46 -10.41
N PHE A 127 -24.61 -15.18 -10.19
CA PHE A 127 -25.61 -14.30 -10.78
C PHE A 127 -24.96 -13.28 -11.70
N SER A 128 -25.72 -12.75 -12.65
CA SER A 128 -25.26 -11.66 -13.50
C SER A 128 -26.40 -10.73 -13.86
N TRP A 129 -26.08 -9.47 -14.04
CA TRP A 129 -27.02 -8.46 -14.54
C TRP A 129 -26.31 -7.39 -15.34
N ILE A 130 -27.10 -6.66 -16.16
CA ILE A 130 -26.66 -5.41 -16.80
C ILE A 130 -27.41 -4.23 -16.20
N MET A 131 -26.70 -3.12 -16.03
CA MET A 131 -27.25 -1.86 -15.52
C MET A 131 -26.56 -0.67 -16.18
N PRO A 132 -27.20 0.51 -16.21
CA PRO A 132 -26.51 1.73 -16.65
C PRO A 132 -25.21 1.99 -15.87
N ASN A 133 -24.21 2.59 -16.51
CA ASN A 133 -22.93 2.93 -15.85
C ASN A 133 -23.17 3.96 -14.74
N ASN A 134 -23.45 3.47 -13.53
CA ASN A 134 -23.64 4.26 -12.33
C ASN A 134 -23.04 3.53 -11.11
N LYS A 135 -21.89 4.02 -10.64
CA LYS A 135 -21.14 3.41 -9.53
C LYS A 135 -21.89 3.48 -8.19
N GLU A 136 -22.59 4.58 -7.92
CA GLU A 136 -23.34 4.73 -6.66
C GLU A 136 -24.49 3.72 -6.56
N LYS A 137 -25.26 3.54 -7.67
CA LYS A 137 -26.31 2.54 -7.72
C LYS A 137 -25.76 1.12 -7.60
N LEU A 138 -24.59 0.86 -8.20
CA LEU A 138 -23.92 -0.44 -8.09
C LEU A 138 -23.58 -0.79 -6.64
N VAL A 139 -23.00 0.16 -5.91
CA VAL A 139 -22.67 -0.01 -4.47
C VAL A 139 -23.95 -0.25 -3.66
N LYS A 140 -25.01 0.52 -3.88
CA LYS A 140 -26.30 0.32 -3.20
C LYS A 140 -26.89 -1.08 -3.45
N ILE A 141 -26.80 -1.60 -4.67
CA ILE A 141 -27.22 -2.98 -4.99
C ILE A 141 -26.39 -3.97 -4.18
N PHE A 142 -25.06 -3.78 -4.16
CA PHE A 142 -24.16 -4.66 -3.43
C PHE A 142 -24.48 -4.67 -1.93
N ASP A 143 -24.63 -3.49 -1.32
CA ASP A 143 -24.92 -3.33 0.12
C ASP A 143 -26.27 -3.98 0.48
N SER A 144 -27.28 -3.79 -0.37
CA SER A 144 -28.59 -4.40 -0.17
C SER A 144 -28.52 -5.93 -0.23
N ILE A 145 -27.84 -6.51 -1.22
CA ILE A 145 -27.66 -7.96 -1.31
C ILE A 145 -26.82 -8.47 -0.14
N SER A 146 -25.78 -7.73 0.26
CA SER A 146 -24.93 -8.10 1.39
C SER A 146 -25.68 -8.13 2.72
N SER A 147 -26.76 -7.35 2.86
CA SER A 147 -27.62 -7.36 4.05
C SER A 147 -28.36 -8.70 4.27
N ILE A 148 -28.41 -9.57 3.25
CA ILE A 148 -28.91 -10.95 3.37
C ILE A 148 -28.12 -11.70 4.45
N SER A 149 -26.81 -11.45 4.56
CA SER A 149 -25.94 -12.06 5.57
C SER A 149 -26.47 -11.86 7.00
N ASN A 150 -27.15 -10.76 7.28
CA ASN A 150 -27.70 -10.45 8.60
C ASN A 150 -28.83 -11.39 9.06
N LYS A 151 -29.38 -12.20 8.15
CA LYS A 151 -30.41 -13.20 8.46
C LYS A 151 -29.82 -14.52 8.98
N TYR A 152 -28.50 -14.70 8.88
CA TYR A 152 -27.80 -15.96 9.16
C TYR A 152 -26.79 -15.80 10.29
N GLU A 153 -26.59 -16.83 11.11
CA GLU A 153 -25.64 -16.81 12.24
C GLU A 153 -24.20 -16.64 11.80
N HIS A 154 -23.85 -17.22 10.63
CA HIS A 154 -22.49 -17.07 10.08
C HIS A 154 -22.47 -16.07 8.95
N SER A 155 -21.47 -15.22 8.94
CA SER A 155 -21.30 -14.20 7.92
C SER A 155 -21.15 -14.81 6.52
N ILE A 156 -22.07 -14.44 5.62
CA ILE A 156 -22.02 -14.80 4.20
C ILE A 156 -21.28 -13.69 3.46
N SER A 157 -20.20 -14.03 2.79
CA SER A 157 -19.43 -13.07 1.99
C SER A 157 -19.82 -13.13 0.52
N PHE A 158 -19.96 -11.97 -0.08
CA PHE A 158 -20.32 -11.82 -1.50
C PHE A 158 -19.17 -11.13 -2.25
N LYS A 159 -18.96 -11.51 -3.50
CA LYS A 159 -17.95 -10.92 -4.38
C LYS A 159 -18.58 -10.48 -5.70
N MET A 160 -18.20 -9.28 -6.12
CA MET A 160 -18.76 -8.65 -7.33
C MET A 160 -17.63 -8.23 -8.27
N GLY A 161 -17.69 -8.69 -9.51
CA GLY A 161 -16.83 -8.23 -10.59
C GLY A 161 -17.62 -7.41 -11.59
N VAL A 162 -17.07 -6.32 -12.07
CA VAL A 162 -17.74 -5.35 -12.93
C VAL A 162 -16.91 -5.11 -14.19
N TYR A 163 -17.56 -5.18 -15.34
CA TYR A 163 -16.97 -4.77 -16.61
C TYR A 163 -17.81 -3.67 -17.25
N GLU A 164 -17.16 -2.57 -17.65
CA GLU A 164 -17.80 -1.51 -18.43
C GLU A 164 -17.84 -1.92 -19.90
N ILE A 165 -19.03 -2.04 -20.46
CA ILE A 165 -19.23 -2.40 -21.86
C ILE A 165 -18.94 -1.16 -22.71
N GLU A 166 -17.77 -1.15 -23.33
CA GLU A 166 -17.30 -0.05 -24.17
C GLU A 166 -17.90 -0.11 -25.59
N ASN A 167 -18.17 -1.31 -26.07
CA ASN A 167 -18.68 -1.55 -27.40
C ASN A 167 -19.84 -2.54 -27.37
N ASN A 168 -21.03 -2.08 -27.74
CA ASN A 168 -22.26 -2.88 -27.74
C ASN A 168 -22.27 -4.01 -28.79
N THR A 169 -21.27 -4.10 -29.68
CA THR A 169 -21.08 -5.20 -30.63
C THR A 169 -20.31 -6.38 -30.03
N MET A 170 -19.67 -6.21 -28.85
CA MET A 170 -19.01 -7.32 -28.19
C MET A 170 -20.01 -8.41 -27.78
N PRO A 171 -19.67 -9.70 -27.97
CA PRO A 171 -20.49 -10.78 -27.44
C PRO A 171 -20.62 -10.68 -25.93
N ILE A 172 -21.83 -10.74 -25.41
CA ILE A 172 -22.13 -10.57 -23.99
C ILE A 172 -21.42 -11.61 -23.12
N GLU A 173 -21.16 -12.78 -23.65
CA GLU A 173 -20.41 -13.85 -23.00
C GLU A 173 -18.98 -13.44 -22.72
N GLN A 174 -18.34 -12.71 -23.64
CA GLN A 174 -16.99 -12.17 -23.41
C GLN A 174 -17.02 -11.05 -22.36
N ALA A 175 -18.03 -10.18 -22.40
CA ALA A 175 -18.20 -9.15 -21.40
C ALA A 175 -18.42 -9.76 -20.00
N TYR A 176 -19.26 -10.80 -19.89
CA TYR A 176 -19.45 -11.54 -18.65
C TYR A 176 -18.14 -12.22 -18.17
N THR A 177 -17.39 -12.82 -19.08
CA THR A 177 -16.11 -13.46 -18.74
C THR A 177 -15.14 -12.46 -18.11
N ARG A 178 -15.08 -11.22 -18.63
CA ARG A 178 -14.25 -10.14 -18.06
C ARG A 178 -14.76 -9.73 -16.66
N ALA A 179 -16.05 -9.56 -16.48
CA ALA A 179 -16.64 -9.28 -15.17
C ALA A 179 -16.37 -10.42 -14.17
N ASN A 180 -16.54 -11.68 -14.60
CA ASN A 180 -16.28 -12.84 -13.76
C ASN A 180 -14.78 -12.98 -13.39
N LEU A 181 -13.88 -12.60 -14.30
CA LEU A 181 -12.43 -12.55 -14.00
C LEU A 181 -12.14 -11.51 -12.91
N ALA A 182 -12.78 -10.34 -12.97
CA ALA A 182 -12.67 -9.34 -11.92
C ALA A 182 -13.21 -9.84 -10.57
N SER A 183 -14.36 -10.55 -10.54
CA SER A 183 -14.86 -11.16 -9.31
C SER A 183 -13.90 -12.20 -8.73
N LYS A 184 -13.34 -13.05 -9.61
CA LYS A 184 -12.37 -14.08 -9.19
C LYS A 184 -11.08 -13.50 -8.61
N SER A 185 -10.61 -12.36 -9.12
CA SER A 185 -9.35 -11.73 -8.67
C SER A 185 -9.37 -11.24 -7.21
N ILE A 186 -10.56 -11.14 -6.60
CA ILE A 186 -10.74 -10.74 -5.20
C ILE A 186 -11.21 -11.90 -4.31
N LYS A 187 -11.27 -13.14 -4.82
CA LYS A 187 -11.54 -14.32 -3.99
C LYS A 187 -10.40 -14.51 -3.00
N GLY A 188 -10.76 -14.60 -1.71
CA GLY A 188 -9.78 -14.69 -0.63
C GLY A 188 -9.38 -13.35 -0.01
N ASN A 189 -9.66 -12.22 -0.64
CA ASN A 189 -9.46 -10.91 -0.04
C ASN A 189 -10.72 -10.52 0.76
N PHE A 190 -10.57 -10.32 2.08
CA PHE A 190 -11.68 -9.96 2.97
C PHE A 190 -12.05 -8.48 2.89
N ASP A 191 -11.10 -7.62 2.55
CA ASP A 191 -11.30 -6.16 2.55
C ASP A 191 -11.94 -5.64 1.27
N LYS A 192 -11.88 -6.43 0.18
CA LYS A 192 -12.36 -6.01 -1.14
C LYS A 192 -13.50 -6.89 -1.63
N ASN A 193 -14.65 -6.28 -1.83
CA ASN A 193 -15.86 -6.98 -2.24
C ASN A 193 -16.31 -6.66 -3.67
N ILE A 194 -15.90 -5.52 -4.22
CA ILE A 194 -16.21 -5.08 -5.59
C ILE A 194 -14.91 -4.84 -6.35
N GLN A 195 -14.79 -5.40 -7.54
CA GLN A 195 -13.63 -5.22 -8.41
C GLN A 195 -14.06 -4.90 -9.83
N TYR A 196 -13.49 -3.84 -10.40
CA TYR A 196 -13.64 -3.52 -11.81
C TYR A 196 -12.60 -4.27 -12.63
N PHE A 197 -13.00 -4.73 -13.79
CA PHE A 197 -12.11 -5.39 -14.73
C PHE A 197 -10.99 -4.43 -15.18
N ASP A 198 -9.77 -4.93 -15.18
CA ASP A 198 -8.59 -4.30 -15.78
C ASP A 198 -8.00 -5.30 -16.79
N ALA A 199 -7.55 -4.81 -17.93
CA ALA A 199 -6.93 -5.64 -18.98
C ALA A 199 -5.73 -6.45 -18.45
N LYS A 200 -5.02 -5.93 -17.43
CA LYS A 200 -3.95 -6.66 -16.73
C LYS A 200 -4.40 -7.97 -16.11
N MET A 201 -5.69 -8.12 -15.80
CA MET A 201 -6.22 -9.39 -15.24
C MET A 201 -6.16 -10.54 -16.24
N VAL A 202 -6.31 -10.24 -17.54
CA VAL A 202 -6.17 -11.27 -18.59
C VAL A 202 -4.72 -11.71 -18.70
N SER A 203 -3.80 -10.75 -18.74
CA SER A 203 -2.37 -11.07 -18.81
C SER A 203 -1.89 -11.82 -17.55
N ASN A 204 -2.44 -11.52 -16.38
CA ASN A 204 -2.15 -12.27 -15.16
C ASN A 204 -2.64 -13.73 -15.25
N LEU A 205 -3.84 -13.96 -15.79
CA LEU A 205 -4.36 -15.30 -15.99
C LEU A 205 -3.53 -16.11 -16.99
N GLU A 206 -3.15 -15.48 -18.11
CA GLU A 206 -2.26 -16.09 -19.11
C GLU A 206 -0.90 -16.42 -18.50
N ASN A 207 -0.36 -15.52 -17.68
CA ASN A 207 0.88 -15.76 -16.95
C ASN A 207 0.74 -16.90 -15.94
N GLU A 208 -0.35 -16.96 -15.20
CA GLU A 208 -0.63 -18.07 -14.27
C GLU A 208 -0.65 -19.42 -15.00
N GLN A 209 -1.39 -19.51 -16.10
CA GLN A 209 -1.42 -20.72 -16.92
C GLN A 209 -0.06 -21.08 -17.51
N PHE A 210 0.69 -20.07 -17.96
CA PHE A 210 2.06 -20.28 -18.44
C PHE A 210 2.93 -20.87 -17.32
N VAL A 211 2.87 -20.33 -16.11
CA VAL A 211 3.60 -20.80 -14.94
C VAL A 211 3.29 -22.28 -14.66
N LEU A 212 1.99 -22.59 -14.50
CA LEU A 212 1.54 -23.95 -14.17
C LEU A 212 1.94 -25.00 -15.21
N ASN A 213 1.95 -24.62 -16.48
CA ASN A 213 2.27 -25.53 -17.58
C ASN A 213 3.78 -25.73 -17.79
N ASN A 214 4.62 -24.82 -17.28
CA ASN A 214 6.06 -24.83 -17.61
C ASN A 214 6.98 -24.97 -16.40
N ILE A 215 6.49 -24.87 -15.16
CA ILE A 215 7.34 -24.85 -13.96
C ILE A 215 8.14 -26.17 -13.81
N ASP A 216 7.51 -27.31 -14.04
CA ASP A 216 8.16 -28.62 -13.92
C ASP A 216 9.32 -28.75 -14.90
N LYS A 217 9.05 -28.42 -16.16
CA LYS A 217 10.06 -28.40 -17.20
C LYS A 217 11.19 -27.42 -16.91
N ALA A 218 10.85 -26.25 -16.36
CA ALA A 218 11.84 -25.22 -16.00
C ALA A 218 12.78 -25.70 -14.89
N MET A 219 12.26 -26.47 -13.91
CA MET A 219 13.10 -27.11 -12.89
C MET A 219 13.99 -28.19 -13.48
N ASP A 220 13.44 -29.08 -14.32
CA ASP A 220 14.18 -30.17 -14.97
C ASP A 220 15.29 -29.67 -15.90
N ASP A 221 15.00 -28.63 -16.70
CA ASP A 221 15.95 -28.00 -17.61
C ASP A 221 16.97 -27.09 -16.89
N GLY A 222 16.85 -26.88 -15.56
CA GLY A 222 17.75 -26.01 -14.78
C GLY A 222 17.52 -24.51 -15.03
N ASN A 223 16.36 -24.13 -15.56
CA ASN A 223 16.00 -22.74 -15.79
C ASN A 223 15.54 -22.04 -14.51
N ILE A 224 15.20 -22.78 -13.46
CA ILE A 224 15.01 -22.28 -12.11
C ILE A 224 16.36 -22.27 -11.41
N VAL A 225 16.83 -21.08 -11.05
CA VAL A 225 18.16 -20.86 -10.47
C VAL A 225 18.10 -20.15 -9.14
N VAL A 226 19.09 -20.40 -8.28
CA VAL A 226 19.26 -19.70 -7.00
C VAL A 226 20.09 -18.44 -7.24
N PHE A 227 19.59 -17.30 -6.79
CA PHE A 227 20.34 -16.08 -6.62
C PHE A 227 20.52 -15.83 -5.12
N PHE A 228 21.59 -15.16 -4.76
CA PHE A 228 21.90 -14.82 -3.39
C PHE A 228 21.85 -13.30 -3.23
N GLN A 229 21.07 -12.83 -2.27
CA GLN A 229 21.11 -11.42 -1.90
C GLN A 229 21.95 -11.28 -0.64
N PRO A 230 23.09 -10.58 -0.70
CA PRO A 230 23.98 -10.45 0.42
C PRO A 230 23.36 -9.66 1.57
N LYS A 231 23.61 -10.12 2.80
CA LYS A 231 23.36 -9.42 4.06
C LYS A 231 24.68 -8.81 4.52
N PHE A 232 24.65 -7.55 4.94
CA PHE A 232 25.83 -6.80 5.33
C PHE A 232 25.80 -6.48 6.82
N ASP A 233 26.94 -6.72 7.49
CA ASP A 233 27.21 -6.17 8.79
C ASP A 233 27.45 -4.65 8.65
N LEU A 234 26.62 -3.87 9.32
CA LEU A 234 26.67 -2.41 9.24
C LEU A 234 27.87 -1.78 9.94
N GLN A 235 28.47 -2.49 10.91
CA GLN A 235 29.66 -2.01 11.62
C GLN A 235 30.94 -2.34 10.84
N ALA A 236 31.09 -3.60 10.44
CA ALA A 236 32.24 -4.05 9.68
C ALA A 236 32.18 -3.59 8.20
N ASN A 237 30.99 -3.25 7.70
CA ASN A 237 30.70 -3.00 6.28
C ASN A 237 31.14 -4.17 5.38
N GLU A 238 30.91 -5.38 5.86
CA GLU A 238 31.29 -6.64 5.21
C GLU A 238 30.06 -7.55 5.05
N VAL A 239 30.14 -8.48 4.10
CA VAL A 239 29.10 -9.51 3.96
C VAL A 239 29.12 -10.43 5.16
N CYS A 240 27.96 -10.63 5.80
CA CYS A 240 27.81 -11.51 6.96
C CYS A 240 26.81 -12.66 6.73
N GLY A 241 26.11 -12.67 5.60
CA GLY A 241 25.14 -13.70 5.23
C GLY A 241 24.55 -13.47 3.83
N ALA A 242 23.57 -14.27 3.48
CA ALA A 242 22.73 -14.03 2.29
C ALA A 242 21.33 -14.61 2.46
N GLU A 243 20.43 -14.19 1.60
CA GLU A 243 19.15 -14.83 1.36
C GLU A 243 19.14 -15.53 0.01
N ALA A 244 18.69 -16.77 -0.04
CA ALA A 244 18.54 -17.56 -1.25
C ALA A 244 17.20 -17.23 -1.91
N LEU A 245 17.23 -16.65 -3.08
CA LEU A 245 16.08 -16.17 -3.83
C LEU A 245 15.93 -16.89 -5.15
N VAL A 246 14.74 -17.37 -5.44
CA VAL A 246 14.44 -18.03 -6.72
C VAL A 246 14.43 -17.02 -7.87
N ARG A 247 14.98 -17.44 -9.02
CA ARG A 247 14.90 -16.73 -10.30
C ARG A 247 14.55 -17.71 -11.41
N TRP A 248 13.66 -17.31 -12.29
CA TRP A 248 13.30 -18.11 -13.47
C TRP A 248 13.88 -17.49 -14.73
N LYS A 249 14.88 -18.15 -15.32
CA LYS A 249 15.51 -17.77 -16.60
C LYS A 249 14.82 -18.50 -17.73
N ASP A 250 13.71 -17.98 -18.23
CA ASP A 250 13.02 -18.60 -19.37
C ASP A 250 13.77 -18.30 -20.69
N PRO A 251 14.03 -19.30 -21.53
CA PRO A 251 14.78 -19.11 -22.79
C PRO A 251 14.11 -18.14 -23.78
N LYS A 252 12.78 -17.96 -23.69
CA LYS A 252 12.02 -17.11 -24.63
C LYS A 252 11.61 -15.78 -24.01
N LYS A 253 11.23 -15.78 -22.71
CA LYS A 253 10.72 -14.61 -21.98
C LYS A 253 11.81 -13.87 -21.20
N GLY A 254 13.02 -14.45 -21.10
CA GLY A 254 14.09 -13.89 -20.28
C GLY A 254 13.86 -14.13 -18.79
N MET A 255 14.22 -13.15 -17.95
CA MET A 255 14.07 -13.25 -16.51
C MET A 255 12.61 -12.97 -16.07
N ILE A 256 11.94 -13.99 -15.57
CA ILE A 256 10.58 -13.88 -15.01
C ILE A 256 10.67 -13.51 -13.53
N SER A 257 9.95 -12.45 -13.12
CA SER A 257 9.94 -11.98 -11.73
C SER A 257 9.26 -12.99 -10.79
N PRO A 258 9.79 -13.23 -9.58
CA PRO A 258 9.14 -14.04 -8.54
C PRO A 258 7.69 -13.64 -8.26
N GLY A 259 7.39 -12.34 -8.21
CA GLY A 259 6.02 -11.83 -8.04
C GLY A 259 5.05 -12.23 -9.15
N ALA A 260 5.52 -12.69 -10.31
CA ALA A 260 4.67 -13.17 -11.40
C ALA A 260 4.37 -14.67 -11.30
N PHE A 261 5.19 -15.49 -10.61
CA PHE A 261 5.00 -16.94 -10.59
C PHE A 261 4.77 -17.54 -9.19
N ILE A 262 5.33 -16.96 -8.12
CA ILE A 262 5.14 -17.47 -6.75
C ILE A 262 3.65 -17.49 -6.38
N PRO A 263 2.86 -16.41 -6.52
CA PRO A 263 1.44 -16.44 -6.17
C PRO A 263 0.64 -17.46 -6.97
N ALA A 264 1.01 -17.71 -8.24
CA ALA A 264 0.37 -18.73 -9.07
C ALA A 264 0.60 -20.15 -8.49
N LEU A 265 1.82 -20.41 -8.01
CA LEU A 265 2.19 -21.70 -7.41
C LEU A 265 1.56 -21.90 -6.04
N GLU A 266 1.51 -20.86 -5.19
CA GLU A 266 0.84 -20.89 -3.89
C GLU A 266 -0.64 -21.18 -4.02
N ASN A 267 -1.36 -20.43 -4.88
CA ASN A 267 -2.78 -20.62 -5.13
C ASN A 267 -3.17 -22.01 -5.66
N ASN A 268 -2.22 -22.68 -6.31
CA ASN A 268 -2.44 -24.00 -6.91
C ASN A 268 -1.75 -25.15 -6.14
N GLY A 269 -1.16 -24.87 -4.96
CA GLY A 269 -0.52 -25.87 -4.10
C GLY A 269 0.77 -26.48 -4.67
N LEU A 270 1.43 -25.79 -5.60
CA LEU A 270 2.67 -26.23 -6.24
C LEU A 270 3.93 -25.59 -5.64
N ILE A 271 3.77 -24.66 -4.70
CA ILE A 271 4.87 -23.93 -4.10
C ILE A 271 5.85 -24.86 -3.38
N THR A 272 5.36 -25.81 -2.62
CA THR A 272 6.19 -26.81 -1.90
C THR A 272 7.15 -27.58 -2.81
N LYS A 273 6.73 -27.84 -4.04
CA LYS A 273 7.59 -28.51 -5.03
C LYS A 273 8.76 -27.61 -5.46
N LEU A 274 8.50 -26.33 -5.66
CA LEU A 274 9.51 -25.33 -5.97
C LEU A 274 10.45 -25.15 -4.78
N ASP A 275 9.91 -25.03 -3.56
CA ASP A 275 10.68 -24.79 -2.34
C ASP A 275 11.61 -25.97 -2.05
N LYS A 276 11.13 -27.21 -2.14
CA LYS A 276 11.97 -28.41 -2.05
C LYS A 276 13.12 -28.42 -3.07
N TYR A 277 12.86 -28.00 -4.30
CA TYR A 277 13.90 -27.84 -5.34
C TYR A 277 14.91 -26.75 -4.94
N MET A 278 14.45 -25.61 -4.46
CA MET A 278 15.30 -24.47 -4.04
C MET A 278 16.17 -24.85 -2.83
N TRP A 279 15.62 -25.55 -1.84
CA TRP A 279 16.38 -26.02 -0.67
C TRP A 279 17.50 -26.97 -1.07
N ASP A 280 17.23 -27.98 -1.92
CA ASP A 280 18.26 -28.91 -2.41
C ASP A 280 19.35 -28.18 -3.20
N ARG A 281 18.97 -27.22 -4.06
CA ARG A 281 19.93 -26.43 -4.84
C ARG A 281 20.78 -25.51 -3.98
N THR A 282 20.19 -24.82 -2.98
CA THR A 282 20.92 -23.98 -2.04
C THR A 282 21.90 -24.79 -1.21
N ALA A 283 21.47 -25.92 -0.66
CA ALA A 283 22.33 -26.83 0.09
C ALA A 283 23.50 -27.35 -0.77
N ARG A 284 23.25 -27.65 -2.03
CA ARG A 284 24.30 -28.07 -2.98
C ARG A 284 25.36 -26.99 -3.21
N HIS A 285 24.93 -25.71 -3.36
CA HIS A 285 25.88 -24.60 -3.47
C HIS A 285 26.71 -24.44 -2.22
N LEU A 286 26.11 -24.48 -1.05
CA LEU A 286 26.82 -24.40 0.23
C LEU A 286 27.85 -25.53 0.39
N ALA A 287 27.47 -26.76 0.07
CA ALA A 287 28.37 -27.90 0.13
C ALA A 287 29.53 -27.78 -0.86
N GLU A 288 29.29 -27.26 -2.06
CA GLU A 288 30.34 -27.02 -3.05
C GLU A 288 31.34 -25.97 -2.54
N TRP A 289 30.84 -24.89 -1.94
CA TRP A 289 31.69 -23.86 -1.37
C TRP A 289 32.52 -24.37 -0.20
N CYS A 290 31.93 -25.19 0.69
CA CYS A 290 32.68 -25.85 1.77
C CYS A 290 33.78 -26.77 1.21
N ARG A 291 33.51 -27.55 0.15
CA ARG A 291 34.50 -28.43 -0.50
C ARG A 291 35.64 -27.66 -1.14
N GLN A 292 35.39 -26.44 -1.62
CA GLN A 292 36.42 -25.55 -2.14
C GLN A 292 37.26 -24.88 -1.03
N GLY A 293 37.05 -25.25 0.23
CA GLY A 293 37.73 -24.66 1.39
C GLY A 293 37.26 -23.23 1.72
N LEU A 294 36.16 -22.80 1.12
CA LEU A 294 35.49 -21.58 1.50
C LEU A 294 34.63 -21.87 2.73
N ASN A 295 34.65 -20.95 3.68
CA ASN A 295 33.78 -21.01 4.86
C ASN A 295 32.56 -20.10 4.56
N PRO A 296 31.47 -20.59 3.92
CA PRO A 296 30.40 -19.74 3.50
C PRO A 296 29.73 -19.08 4.71
N TYR A 297 29.25 -17.85 4.52
CA TYR A 297 28.39 -17.19 5.50
C TYR A 297 27.00 -17.88 5.54
N PRO A 298 26.25 -17.72 6.64
CA PRO A 298 24.89 -18.26 6.74
C PRO A 298 24.00 -17.80 5.57
N VAL A 299 23.23 -18.74 5.04
CA VAL A 299 22.25 -18.49 3.97
C VAL A 299 20.87 -18.88 4.44
N SER A 300 19.92 -17.96 4.38
CA SER A 300 18.53 -18.22 4.69
C SER A 300 17.77 -18.71 3.45
N ILE A 301 16.86 -19.65 3.67
CA ILE A 301 15.92 -20.19 2.71
C ILE A 301 14.49 -19.87 3.16
N ASN A 302 13.64 -19.56 2.21
CA ASN A 302 12.22 -19.31 2.47
C ASN A 302 11.46 -20.62 2.72
N ILE A 303 10.56 -20.60 3.70
CA ILE A 303 9.59 -21.66 4.03
C ILE A 303 8.20 -21.05 3.87
N SER A 304 7.44 -21.55 2.93
CA SER A 304 6.08 -21.05 2.69
C SER A 304 5.10 -21.53 3.78
N LYS A 305 3.98 -20.81 3.91
CA LYS A 305 2.89 -21.24 4.80
C LYS A 305 2.37 -22.64 4.45
N VAL A 306 2.38 -23.00 3.16
CA VAL A 306 1.93 -24.32 2.69
C VAL A 306 2.88 -25.40 3.12
N ASP A 307 4.19 -25.13 3.18
CA ASP A 307 5.19 -26.11 3.61
C ASP A 307 5.03 -26.48 5.09
N LEU A 308 4.65 -25.53 5.93
CA LEU A 308 4.38 -25.77 7.35
C LEU A 308 3.18 -26.70 7.60
N LEU A 309 2.37 -27.00 6.58
CA LEU A 309 1.32 -28.01 6.65
C LEU A 309 1.86 -29.44 6.46
N GLU A 310 3.10 -29.61 6.01
CA GLU A 310 3.75 -30.89 5.79
C GLU A 310 4.29 -31.43 7.14
N PRO A 311 3.76 -32.54 7.69
CA PRO A 311 4.15 -33.03 9.02
C PRO A 311 5.64 -33.40 9.13
N ASP A 312 6.24 -33.87 8.04
CA ASP A 312 7.62 -34.36 7.99
C ASP A 312 8.62 -33.30 7.50
N LEU A 313 8.21 -32.02 7.47
CA LEU A 313 9.07 -30.91 6.99
C LEU A 313 10.40 -30.83 7.74
N PRO A 314 10.46 -30.90 9.10
CA PRO A 314 11.73 -30.81 9.81
C PRO A 314 12.67 -32.00 9.49
N GLU A 315 12.13 -33.19 9.30
CA GLU A 315 12.88 -34.36 8.89
C GLU A 315 13.41 -34.26 7.47
N TYR A 316 12.60 -33.69 6.57
CA TYR A 316 12.97 -33.49 5.17
C TYR A 316 14.15 -32.51 5.03
N ILE A 317 14.09 -31.37 5.70
CA ILE A 317 15.17 -30.36 5.67
C ILE A 317 16.43 -30.91 6.35
N GLU A 318 16.29 -31.59 7.48
CA GLU A 318 17.40 -32.29 8.14
C GLU A 318 18.08 -33.31 7.21
N ALA A 319 17.30 -34.08 6.44
CA ALA A 319 17.84 -35.04 5.47
C ALA A 319 18.65 -34.33 4.36
N ILE A 320 18.24 -33.15 3.91
CA ILE A 320 19.01 -32.34 2.95
C ILE A 320 20.35 -31.92 3.54
N VAL A 321 20.36 -31.34 4.74
CA VAL A 321 21.56 -30.85 5.41
C VAL A 321 22.55 -32.00 5.62
N ARG A 322 22.07 -33.18 6.07
CA ARG A 322 22.88 -34.38 6.23
C ARG A 322 23.40 -34.94 4.89
N LYS A 323 22.57 -34.99 3.86
CA LYS A 323 22.95 -35.44 2.50
C LYS A 323 24.14 -34.68 1.96
N TYR A 324 24.15 -33.36 2.19
CA TYR A 324 25.20 -32.48 1.70
C TYR A 324 26.31 -32.21 2.70
N GLN A 325 26.22 -32.70 3.94
CA GLN A 325 27.18 -32.56 5.01
C GLN A 325 27.52 -31.11 5.33
N ILE A 326 26.49 -30.24 5.33
CA ILE A 326 26.62 -28.82 5.67
C ILE A 326 26.29 -28.58 7.16
N PRO A 327 26.96 -27.65 7.82
CA PRO A 327 26.60 -27.23 9.19
C PRO A 327 25.20 -26.63 9.27
N HIS A 328 24.46 -26.89 10.35
CA HIS A 328 23.08 -26.38 10.51
C HIS A 328 23.02 -24.86 10.65
N ASP A 329 24.05 -24.25 11.26
CA ASP A 329 24.13 -22.80 11.52
C ASP A 329 24.27 -21.99 10.24
N ILE A 330 24.78 -22.57 9.15
CA ILE A 330 24.87 -21.89 7.85
C ILE A 330 23.63 -22.12 6.95
N PHE A 331 22.67 -22.95 7.36
CA PHE A 331 21.43 -23.19 6.63
C PHE A 331 20.25 -22.72 7.46
N GLN A 332 19.87 -21.44 7.27
CA GLN A 332 18.87 -20.76 8.08
C GLN A 332 17.49 -20.84 7.46
N LEU A 333 16.45 -20.84 8.29
CA LEU A 333 15.06 -20.97 7.87
C LEU A 333 14.32 -19.66 8.04
N GLU A 334 13.67 -19.17 6.99
CA GLU A 334 12.97 -17.90 6.95
C GLU A 334 11.47 -18.12 6.76
N ILE A 335 10.66 -17.62 7.69
CA ILE A 335 9.22 -17.89 7.76
C ILE A 335 8.49 -16.57 7.90
N THR A 336 7.51 -16.34 7.04
CA THR A 336 6.72 -15.08 7.06
C THR A 336 5.81 -15.00 8.28
N GLU A 337 5.59 -13.79 8.78
CA GLU A 337 4.66 -13.49 9.87
C GLU A 337 3.26 -14.09 9.64
N SER A 338 2.74 -14.00 8.42
CA SER A 338 1.40 -14.47 8.06
C SER A 338 1.21 -16.00 8.17
N ALA A 339 2.27 -16.78 8.22
CA ALA A 339 2.20 -18.22 8.40
C ALA A 339 1.63 -18.64 9.76
N TYR A 340 1.55 -17.72 10.73
CA TYR A 340 1.13 -17.95 12.11
C TYR A 340 -0.36 -17.74 12.40
N VAL A 341 -1.11 -17.10 11.51
CA VAL A 341 -2.46 -16.58 11.83
C VAL A 341 -3.59 -17.61 11.74
N ASP A 342 -3.46 -18.71 11.01
CA ASP A 342 -4.60 -19.58 10.68
C ASP A 342 -4.96 -20.68 11.71
N GLY A 343 -4.19 -20.88 12.80
CA GLY A 343 -4.54 -21.79 13.90
C GLY A 343 -4.84 -23.26 13.55
N SER A 344 -4.70 -23.66 12.30
CA SER A 344 -5.05 -25.00 11.78
C SER A 344 -3.95 -26.03 11.99
N VAL A 345 -2.72 -25.61 12.26
CA VAL A 345 -1.54 -26.46 12.49
C VAL A 345 -0.78 -25.94 13.70
N ASP A 346 -0.23 -26.84 14.49
CA ASP A 346 0.67 -26.47 15.59
C ASP A 346 2.05 -26.08 15.05
N VAL A 347 2.12 -24.88 14.46
CA VAL A 347 3.36 -24.29 13.94
C VAL A 347 4.44 -24.22 15.02
N THR A 348 4.04 -24.01 16.28
CA THR A 348 4.98 -23.95 17.42
C THR A 348 5.78 -25.23 17.59
N SER A 349 5.13 -26.38 17.46
CA SER A 349 5.80 -27.70 17.56
C SER A 349 6.77 -27.92 16.41
N ILE A 350 6.43 -27.52 15.20
CA ILE A 350 7.31 -27.60 14.02
C ILE A 350 8.56 -26.73 14.22
N LEU A 351 8.39 -25.49 14.66
CA LEU A 351 9.51 -24.58 14.95
C LEU A 351 10.41 -25.10 16.07
N LYS A 352 9.83 -25.66 17.14
CA LYS A 352 10.59 -26.31 18.21
C LYS A 352 11.39 -27.52 17.69
N SER A 353 10.83 -28.31 16.76
CA SER A 353 11.55 -29.38 16.12
C SER A 353 12.78 -28.89 15.36
N PHE A 354 12.66 -27.82 14.58
CA PHE A 354 13.79 -27.20 13.91
C PHE A 354 14.85 -26.71 14.89
N LYS A 355 14.44 -26.02 15.96
CA LYS A 355 15.36 -25.56 17.00
C LYS A 355 16.12 -26.69 17.67
N ASN A 356 15.43 -27.79 17.99
CA ASN A 356 16.03 -28.96 18.58
C ASN A 356 17.06 -29.63 17.66
N LYS A 357 16.91 -29.46 16.34
CA LYS A 357 17.88 -29.94 15.34
C LYS A 357 19.04 -28.95 15.11
N GLY A 358 19.01 -27.76 15.70
CA GLY A 358 20.07 -26.76 15.64
C GLY A 358 19.92 -25.69 14.54
N PHE A 359 18.76 -25.61 13.91
CA PHE A 359 18.51 -24.58 12.88
C PHE A 359 18.28 -23.20 13.51
N THR A 360 18.73 -22.17 12.81
CA THR A 360 18.40 -20.78 13.09
C THR A 360 17.13 -20.38 12.34
N ILE A 361 16.18 -19.79 13.05
CA ILE A 361 14.86 -19.41 12.50
C ILE A 361 14.76 -17.87 12.43
N LEU A 362 14.45 -17.36 11.24
CA LEU A 362 14.21 -15.96 10.98
C LEU A 362 12.71 -15.74 10.76
N MET A 363 12.16 -14.68 11.35
CA MET A 363 10.80 -14.21 11.07
C MET A 363 10.84 -13.07 10.07
N ASP A 364 10.22 -13.29 8.91
CA ASP A 364 10.17 -12.34 7.80
C ASP A 364 8.94 -11.44 7.83
N ASP A 365 9.02 -10.29 7.16
CA ASP A 365 7.96 -9.28 7.02
C ASP A 365 7.39 -8.79 8.38
N PHE A 366 8.20 -8.75 9.44
CA PHE A 366 7.73 -8.39 10.78
C PHE A 366 7.12 -6.99 10.82
N GLY A 367 5.87 -6.92 11.26
CA GLY A 367 5.08 -5.69 11.39
C GLY A 367 4.20 -5.37 10.19
N SER A 368 4.25 -6.17 9.10
CA SER A 368 3.40 -5.97 7.91
C SER A 368 1.95 -6.46 8.10
N GLY A 369 1.68 -7.24 9.14
CA GLY A 369 0.42 -7.93 9.37
C GLY A 369 -0.13 -7.79 10.78
N TYR A 370 -0.91 -8.78 11.20
CA TYR A 370 -1.58 -8.87 12.49
C TYR A 370 -0.67 -9.45 13.60
N SER A 371 0.64 -9.18 13.59
CA SER A 371 1.53 -9.66 14.63
C SER A 371 1.08 -9.19 15.99
N SER A 372 0.57 -10.11 16.76
CA SER A 372 0.43 -9.85 18.18
C SER A 372 1.81 -10.01 18.84
N LEU A 373 2.16 -9.14 19.77
CA LEU A 373 3.31 -9.31 20.66
C LEU A 373 3.33 -10.70 21.35
N ASN A 374 2.16 -11.38 21.38
CA ASN A 374 2.01 -12.74 21.84
C ASN A 374 2.76 -13.74 20.96
N THR A 375 2.81 -13.53 19.64
CA THR A 375 3.53 -14.39 18.68
C THR A 375 5.02 -14.42 19.02
N LEU A 376 5.64 -13.26 19.24
CA LEU A 376 7.06 -13.18 19.65
C LEU A 376 7.36 -13.84 20.98
N ARG A 377 6.40 -13.91 21.89
CA ARG A 377 6.56 -14.60 23.20
C ARG A 377 6.53 -16.10 23.06
N GLU A 378 5.73 -16.63 22.13
CA GLU A 378 5.41 -18.05 22.02
C GLU A 378 6.33 -18.83 21.07
N PHE A 379 6.92 -18.12 20.09
CA PHE A 379 7.69 -18.77 19.03
C PHE A 379 9.21 -18.74 19.29
N PRO A 380 9.90 -19.85 19.06
CA PRO A 380 11.34 -19.96 19.25
C PRO A 380 12.10 -19.41 18.03
N ILE A 381 11.97 -18.11 17.77
CA ILE A 381 12.71 -17.41 16.71
C ILE A 381 14.03 -16.85 17.22
N ASP A 382 15.00 -16.70 16.33
CA ASP A 382 16.33 -16.16 16.64
C ASP A 382 16.52 -14.75 16.09
N VAL A 383 15.92 -14.46 14.93
CA VAL A 383 16.15 -13.21 14.20
C VAL A 383 14.81 -12.69 13.67
N ILE A 384 14.60 -11.39 13.72
CA ILE A 384 13.51 -10.71 13.04
C ILE A 384 14.04 -9.92 11.84
N LYS A 385 13.30 -9.96 10.71
CA LYS A 385 13.53 -9.16 9.53
C LYS A 385 12.50 -8.03 9.48
N ILE A 386 12.97 -6.80 9.37
CA ILE A 386 12.14 -5.59 9.39
C ILE A 386 12.15 -5.00 7.99
N ASP A 387 11.00 -4.99 7.29
CA ASP A 387 10.87 -4.37 5.97
C ASP A 387 10.76 -2.84 6.09
N LEU A 388 11.68 -2.12 5.46
CA LEU A 388 11.64 -0.65 5.40
C LEU A 388 10.52 -0.06 4.53
N LYS A 389 9.64 -0.89 3.93
CA LYS A 389 8.41 -0.38 3.30
C LYS A 389 7.53 0.41 4.26
N PHE A 390 7.66 0.21 5.57
CA PHE A 390 7.09 1.10 6.59
C PHE A 390 7.59 2.55 6.50
N LEU A 391 8.72 2.79 5.83
CA LEU A 391 9.29 4.10 5.57
C LEU A 391 8.98 4.64 4.18
N THR A 392 7.87 4.24 3.56
CA THR A 392 7.49 4.67 2.19
C THR A 392 7.46 6.19 2.02
N ASN A 393 7.52 6.95 3.12
CA ASN A 393 7.61 8.40 3.14
C ASN A 393 8.76 8.89 4.04
N PHE A 394 9.94 8.24 3.96
CA PHE A 394 11.10 8.51 4.82
C PHE A 394 11.45 10.01 4.94
N ASN A 395 11.25 10.77 3.87
CA ASN A 395 11.55 12.21 3.79
C ASN A 395 10.32 13.12 3.93
N ASN A 396 9.12 12.59 4.15
CA ASN A 396 7.88 13.37 4.14
C ASN A 396 7.29 13.61 5.55
N GLY A 397 7.82 14.56 6.29
CA GLY A 397 7.17 15.17 7.47
C GLY A 397 6.64 14.18 8.52
N ALA A 398 5.47 14.46 9.09
CA ALA A 398 4.90 13.73 10.23
C ALA A 398 4.61 12.23 10.00
N GLU A 399 4.44 11.75 8.77
CA GLU A 399 4.27 10.32 8.47
C GLU A 399 5.60 9.58 8.49
N GLY A 400 6.67 10.19 7.99
CA GLY A 400 8.02 9.65 8.07
C GLY A 400 8.50 9.50 9.51
N ASP A 401 8.19 10.48 10.37
CA ASP A 401 8.56 10.46 11.79
C ASP A 401 7.85 9.33 12.56
N LYS A 402 6.58 9.05 12.25
CA LYS A 402 5.86 7.91 12.84
C LYS A 402 6.48 6.57 12.44
N GLY A 403 6.83 6.41 11.16
CA GLY A 403 7.49 5.20 10.67
C GLY A 403 8.82 4.95 11.36
N ARG A 404 9.65 5.99 11.51
CA ARG A 404 10.93 5.93 12.26
C ARG A 404 10.72 5.50 13.69
N THR A 405 9.77 6.12 14.41
CA THR A 405 9.47 5.80 15.82
C THR A 405 9.01 4.35 15.98
N ILE A 406 8.25 3.82 15.03
CA ILE A 406 7.81 2.42 15.05
C ILE A 406 9.02 1.50 14.90
N ILE A 407 9.89 1.73 13.93
CA ILE A 407 11.11 0.91 13.72
C ILE A 407 12.03 0.98 14.91
N GLU A 408 12.29 2.15 15.49
CA GLU A 408 13.07 2.32 16.71
C GLU A 408 12.51 1.50 17.88
N SER A 409 11.17 1.49 18.01
CA SER A 409 10.47 0.72 19.04
C SER A 409 10.63 -0.78 18.83
N ILE A 410 10.50 -1.25 17.57
CA ILE A 410 10.68 -2.67 17.21
C ILE A 410 12.12 -3.10 17.48
N VAL A 411 13.12 -2.31 17.07
CA VAL A 411 14.54 -2.59 17.30
C VAL A 411 14.85 -2.66 18.79
N SER A 412 14.35 -1.70 19.58
CA SER A 412 14.51 -1.70 21.04
C SER A 412 13.89 -2.94 21.69
N MET A 413 12.71 -3.33 21.25
CA MET A 413 12.02 -4.53 21.72
C MET A 413 12.80 -5.80 21.38
N ALA A 414 13.23 -5.97 20.13
CA ALA A 414 13.98 -7.13 19.67
C ALA A 414 15.28 -7.32 20.47
N LYS A 415 16.02 -6.23 20.71
CA LYS A 415 17.23 -6.26 21.56
C LYS A 415 16.95 -6.70 23.00
N ARG A 416 15.85 -6.24 23.60
CA ARG A 416 15.43 -6.67 24.95
C ARG A 416 15.04 -8.13 25.02
N LEU A 417 14.54 -8.68 23.91
CA LEU A 417 14.21 -10.11 23.76
C LEU A 417 15.41 -10.95 23.33
N ASN A 418 16.59 -10.32 23.15
CA ASN A 418 17.81 -10.99 22.71
C ASN A 418 17.70 -11.62 21.31
N LEU A 419 16.92 -10.99 20.43
CA LEU A 419 16.72 -11.40 19.03
C LEU A 419 17.70 -10.66 18.12
N GLY A 420 18.26 -11.37 17.14
CA GLY A 420 18.98 -10.74 16.04
C GLY A 420 18.04 -9.89 15.16
N ILE A 421 18.61 -8.90 14.49
CA ILE A 421 17.82 -7.98 13.65
C ILE A 421 18.47 -7.88 12.27
N VAL A 422 17.67 -8.11 11.23
CA VAL A 422 18.02 -7.82 9.84
C VAL A 422 17.04 -6.77 9.33
N VAL A 423 17.54 -5.66 8.80
CA VAL A 423 16.70 -4.64 8.19
C VAL A 423 16.76 -4.79 6.68
N GLU A 424 15.58 -4.90 6.05
CA GLU A 424 15.43 -5.11 4.62
C GLU A 424 14.98 -3.84 3.88
N GLY A 425 15.17 -3.85 2.55
CA GLY A 425 14.71 -2.76 1.70
C GLY A 425 15.52 -1.49 1.86
N THR A 426 16.76 -1.56 2.32
CA THR A 426 17.67 -0.41 2.35
C THR A 426 18.09 -0.04 0.92
N GLU A 427 17.64 1.11 0.43
CA GLU A 427 17.90 1.58 -0.94
C GLU A 427 18.78 2.82 -0.97
N THR A 428 18.81 3.60 0.11
CA THR A 428 19.57 4.86 0.19
C THR A 428 20.51 4.90 1.37
N ILE A 429 21.53 5.75 1.28
CA ILE A 429 22.52 5.94 2.37
C ILE A 429 21.84 6.52 3.63
N GLU A 430 20.83 7.36 3.46
CA GLU A 430 20.09 7.94 4.59
C GLU A 430 19.36 6.85 5.38
N GLN A 431 18.76 5.87 4.69
CA GLN A 431 18.14 4.71 5.34
C GLN A 431 19.18 3.86 6.07
N VAL A 432 20.33 3.57 5.45
CA VAL A 432 21.43 2.83 6.08
C VAL A 432 21.91 3.53 7.33
N ASN A 433 22.14 4.84 7.26
CA ASN A 433 22.59 5.62 8.43
C ASN A 433 21.54 5.66 9.54
N PHE A 434 20.27 5.75 9.19
CA PHE A 434 19.17 5.69 10.16
C PHE A 434 19.17 4.34 10.89
N VAL A 435 19.14 3.21 10.18
CA VAL A 435 19.08 1.88 10.81
C VAL A 435 20.35 1.60 11.64
N LYS A 436 21.51 2.10 11.20
CA LYS A 436 22.75 2.05 11.97
C LYS A 436 22.65 2.89 13.25
N SER A 437 22.06 4.09 13.19
CA SER A 437 21.92 4.99 14.34
C SER A 437 21.02 4.44 15.44
N ILE A 438 20.01 3.65 15.10
CA ILE A 438 19.11 2.98 16.07
C ILE A 438 19.69 1.64 16.55
N GLY A 439 20.89 1.29 16.08
CA GLY A 439 21.67 0.16 16.54
C GLY A 439 21.33 -1.16 15.88
N CYS A 440 20.86 -1.19 14.66
CA CYS A 440 20.79 -2.39 13.86
C CYS A 440 22.19 -2.82 13.44
N GLU A 441 22.45 -4.13 13.46
CA GLU A 441 23.74 -4.71 13.13
C GLU A 441 23.81 -5.20 11.69
N THR A 442 22.69 -5.67 11.14
CA THR A 442 22.64 -6.27 9.80
C THR A 442 21.59 -5.58 8.93
N ALA A 443 21.94 -5.33 7.68
CA ALA A 443 21.01 -4.81 6.67
C ALA A 443 21.14 -5.57 5.34
N GLN A 444 20.03 -5.55 4.60
CA GLN A 444 19.90 -6.12 3.26
C GLN A 444 19.12 -5.13 2.39
N GLY A 445 19.58 -4.87 1.16
CA GLY A 445 18.88 -3.97 0.25
C GLY A 445 19.68 -3.59 -0.98
N TYR A 446 19.04 -2.90 -1.91
CA TYR A 446 19.63 -2.52 -3.18
C TYR A 446 20.75 -1.47 -3.04
N TYR A 447 20.84 -0.80 -1.92
CA TYR A 447 21.98 0.05 -1.60
C TYR A 447 23.29 -0.75 -1.59
N PHE A 448 23.28 -1.94 -1.03
CA PHE A 448 24.46 -2.81 -0.95
C PHE A 448 24.59 -3.69 -2.17
N SER A 449 23.59 -4.50 -2.46
CA SER A 449 23.57 -5.42 -3.58
C SER A 449 22.15 -5.82 -3.95
N LYS A 450 21.90 -5.96 -5.25
CA LYS A 450 20.76 -6.73 -5.74
C LYS A 450 21.03 -8.22 -5.55
N PRO A 451 20.00 -9.09 -5.61
CA PRO A 451 20.24 -10.52 -5.73
C PRO A 451 21.15 -10.85 -6.92
N ILE A 452 22.23 -11.58 -6.65
CA ILE A 452 23.28 -11.94 -7.65
C ILE A 452 23.38 -13.45 -7.82
N PRO A 453 23.89 -13.94 -8.98
CA PRO A 453 24.15 -15.36 -9.21
C PRO A 453 25.15 -15.94 -8.20
N ALA A 454 25.13 -17.28 -8.05
CA ALA A 454 26.01 -17.99 -7.11
C ALA A 454 27.51 -17.70 -7.32
N ASP A 455 27.96 -17.61 -8.57
CA ASP A 455 29.36 -17.34 -8.90
C ASP A 455 29.78 -15.92 -8.48
N ASP A 456 28.93 -14.93 -8.76
CA ASP A 456 29.19 -13.53 -8.38
C ASP A 456 29.19 -13.38 -6.84
N TYR A 457 28.31 -14.11 -6.12
CA TYR A 457 28.27 -14.10 -4.66
C TYR A 457 29.56 -14.67 -4.04
N ILE A 458 30.09 -15.75 -4.61
CA ILE A 458 31.36 -16.33 -4.17
C ILE A 458 32.53 -15.38 -4.42
N ASP A 459 32.55 -14.70 -5.55
CA ASP A 459 33.61 -13.74 -5.83
C ASP A 459 33.54 -12.53 -4.88
N LEU A 460 32.35 -12.09 -4.52
CA LEU A 460 32.13 -11.07 -3.49
C LEU A 460 32.68 -11.51 -2.11
N ILE A 461 32.42 -12.76 -1.68
CA ILE A 461 32.96 -13.32 -0.44
C ILE A 461 34.48 -13.37 -0.47
N LYS A 462 35.08 -13.80 -1.59
CA LYS A 462 36.54 -13.88 -1.73
C LYS A 462 37.19 -12.49 -1.65
N GLN A 463 36.58 -11.48 -2.27
CA GLN A 463 37.05 -10.09 -2.19
C GLN A 463 36.98 -9.53 -0.76
N ASN A 464 35.86 -9.74 -0.07
CA ASN A 464 35.68 -9.31 1.30
C ASN A 464 36.77 -9.87 2.23
N ARG A 465 37.08 -11.17 2.11
CA ARG A 465 38.13 -11.82 2.91
C ARG A 465 39.53 -11.36 2.57
N LYS A 466 39.76 -10.89 1.37
CA LYS A 466 41.04 -10.31 0.98
C LYS A 466 41.24 -8.95 1.65
N LEU A 467 40.19 -8.12 1.69
CA LEU A 467 40.20 -6.82 2.36
C LEU A 467 40.33 -6.97 3.88
N SER A 468 39.64 -7.92 4.50
CA SER A 468 39.74 -8.18 5.93
C SER A 468 41.11 -8.73 6.33
N LYS A 469 41.76 -9.54 5.50
CA LYS A 469 43.17 -9.98 5.75
C LYS A 469 44.15 -8.83 5.62
N ASP A 470 43.98 -7.95 4.64
CA ASP A 470 44.83 -6.77 4.48
C ASP A 470 44.62 -5.75 5.62
N SER A 471 43.42 -5.64 6.17
CA SER A 471 43.13 -4.84 7.38
C SER A 471 43.69 -5.45 8.66
N MET A 472 43.67 -6.80 8.78
CA MET A 472 44.32 -7.48 9.91
C MET A 472 45.86 -7.34 9.92
N PHE A 473 46.51 -7.17 8.76
CA PHE A 473 47.95 -6.93 8.71
C PHE A 473 48.37 -5.52 9.17
N ASN A 474 47.45 -4.55 9.02
CA ASN A 474 47.65 -3.17 9.48
C ASN A 474 47.20 -2.93 10.93
N SER A 475 46.53 -3.87 11.58
CA SER A 475 45.99 -3.71 12.95
C SER A 475 46.76 -4.47 14.03
N ARG A 476 47.99 -4.98 13.76
CA ARG A 476 48.84 -5.59 14.78
C ARG A 476 49.64 -4.55 15.59
N SER A 477 48.92 -3.58 16.15
CA SER A 477 49.42 -2.82 17.30
C SER A 477 48.22 -2.17 17.98
N SER A 478 47.51 -2.92 18.80
CA SER A 478 46.85 -2.45 20.01
C SER A 478 45.80 -3.46 20.51
N ASP A 479 46.23 -4.44 21.27
CA ASP A 479 45.36 -5.26 22.11
C ASP A 479 44.76 -4.49 23.31
N GLU A 480 44.80 -3.16 23.27
CA GLU A 480 44.28 -2.28 24.34
C GLU A 480 43.03 -1.48 23.97
N CYS A 481 42.44 -1.65 22.72
CA CYS A 481 41.39 -0.75 22.23
C CYS A 481 39.94 -1.27 22.29
N ILE A 482 39.68 -2.46 22.80
CA ILE A 482 38.31 -3.05 22.69
C ILE A 482 37.34 -2.51 23.76
N TRP A 483 37.81 -1.82 24.81
CA TRP A 483 36.93 -1.35 25.90
C TRP A 483 37.09 0.11 26.32
N ASN A 484 37.60 0.99 25.45
CA ASN A 484 37.68 2.42 25.79
C ASN A 484 36.37 3.11 25.36
N LYS A 485 35.45 3.29 26.32
CA LYS A 485 34.13 3.97 26.14
C LYS A 485 34.23 5.34 25.43
N ASN A 486 35.38 5.99 25.43
CA ASN A 486 35.59 7.29 24.80
C ASN A 486 35.82 7.21 23.29
N THR A 487 36.37 6.12 22.76
CA THR A 487 36.65 5.96 21.31
C THR A 487 35.36 5.63 20.55
N LEU A 488 34.55 4.71 21.07
CA LEU A 488 33.25 4.37 20.50
C LEU A 488 32.30 5.58 20.44
N THR A 489 32.30 6.42 21.49
CA THR A 489 31.48 7.65 21.51
C THR A 489 32.01 8.71 20.52
N GLN A 490 33.29 8.72 20.21
CA GLN A 490 33.89 9.69 19.30
C GLN A 490 33.67 9.30 17.84
N ASP A 491 33.81 8.02 17.50
CA ASP A 491 33.54 7.49 16.17
C ASP A 491 32.08 7.57 15.86
N PHE A 492 31.21 7.26 16.81
CA PHE A 492 29.76 7.47 16.66
C PHE A 492 29.41 8.94 16.39
N PHE A 493 29.96 9.86 17.19
CA PHE A 493 29.73 11.29 17.06
C PHE A 493 30.22 11.86 15.72
N ASN A 494 31.31 11.32 15.16
CA ASN A 494 31.87 11.75 13.88
C ASN A 494 31.16 11.09 12.66
N ASN A 495 30.61 9.90 12.83
CA ASN A 495 30.01 9.14 11.72
C ASN A 495 28.48 9.33 11.57
N VAL A 496 27.85 10.10 12.46
CA VAL A 496 26.42 10.47 12.30
C VAL A 496 26.27 11.44 11.13
N ASN A 497 25.29 11.19 10.28
CA ASN A 497 25.02 11.94 9.04
C ASN A 497 24.29 13.28 9.32
N GLY A 498 24.69 14.01 10.34
CA GLY A 498 24.16 15.33 10.66
C GLY A 498 25.22 16.15 11.36
N ALA A 499 25.14 17.46 11.25
CA ALA A 499 25.99 18.34 12.00
C ALA A 499 25.61 18.29 13.49
N LEU A 500 26.53 17.81 14.32
CA LEU A 500 26.35 17.68 15.77
C LEU A 500 27.37 18.50 16.53
N GLY A 501 26.93 19.05 17.65
CA GLY A 501 27.82 19.77 18.54
C GLY A 501 27.43 19.66 20.01
N VAL A 502 28.42 19.69 20.88
CA VAL A 502 28.27 19.98 22.31
C VAL A 502 28.80 21.39 22.54
N PHE A 503 28.00 22.21 23.19
CA PHE A 503 28.25 23.62 23.39
C PHE A 503 28.17 23.96 24.87
N ALA A 504 29.08 24.82 25.32
CA ALA A 504 29.07 25.39 26.66
C ALA A 504 28.53 26.82 26.59
N VAL A 505 27.52 27.10 27.41
CA VAL A 505 27.03 28.47 27.65
C VAL A 505 27.54 28.94 29.00
N ARG A 506 28.36 29.98 28.98
CA ARG A 506 28.96 30.58 30.17
C ARG A 506 28.70 32.09 30.17
N ARG A 507 27.81 32.60 31.02
CA ARG A 507 27.34 33.97 30.98
C ARG A 507 26.79 34.33 29.60
N ASP A 508 27.47 35.23 28.85
CA ASP A 508 27.07 35.71 27.54
C ASP A 508 27.88 35.10 26.37
N GLU A 509 28.59 34.00 26.63
CA GLU A 509 29.40 33.31 25.63
C GLU A 509 28.88 31.92 25.34
N LEU A 510 28.75 31.57 24.04
CA LEU A 510 28.47 30.24 23.52
C LEU A 510 29.74 29.70 22.86
N SER A 511 30.36 28.71 23.45
CA SER A 511 31.61 28.12 22.96
C SER A 511 31.45 26.65 22.60
N PRO A 512 32.15 26.17 21.57
CA PRO A 512 32.07 24.78 21.17
C PRO A 512 32.95 23.94 22.12
N VAL A 513 32.37 22.84 22.64
CA VAL A 513 33.09 21.85 23.43
C VAL A 513 33.54 20.69 22.55
N LYS A 514 32.61 20.20 21.70
CA LYS A 514 32.89 19.09 20.79
C LYS A 514 32.03 19.25 19.55
N LEU A 515 32.63 19.12 18.36
CA LEU A 515 31.98 19.25 17.06
C LEU A 515 32.36 18.05 16.18
N ASN A 516 31.43 17.51 15.38
CA ASN A 516 31.72 16.48 14.41
C ASN A 516 32.15 17.04 13.06
N GLU A 517 32.62 16.19 12.14
CA GLU A 517 33.06 16.63 10.81
C GLU A 517 31.92 17.26 9.98
N LYS A 518 30.71 16.76 10.14
CA LYS A 518 29.53 17.31 9.45
C LYS A 518 29.16 18.73 9.88
N TYR A 519 29.52 19.12 11.09
CA TYR A 519 29.38 20.50 11.53
C TYR A 519 30.31 21.45 10.72
N PHE A 520 31.55 21.04 10.46
CA PHE A 520 32.49 21.83 9.68
C PHE A 520 32.11 21.91 8.22
N GLU A 521 31.57 20.83 7.65
CA GLU A 521 30.97 20.83 6.31
C GLU A 521 29.79 21.81 6.21
N LEU A 522 28.92 21.82 7.22
CA LEU A 522 27.73 22.70 7.27
C LEU A 522 28.15 24.18 7.27
N ILE A 523 29.19 24.54 8.04
CA ILE A 523 29.64 25.92 8.12
C ILE A 523 30.65 26.30 7.04
N GLU A 524 31.05 25.37 6.17
CA GLU A 524 32.00 25.58 5.07
C GLU A 524 33.40 26.08 5.55
N GLN A 525 33.85 25.55 6.68
CA GLN A 525 35.17 25.87 7.24
C GLN A 525 35.91 24.59 7.63
N SER A 526 37.23 24.58 7.45
CA SER A 526 38.01 23.48 8.01
C SER A 526 38.06 23.59 9.54
N ARG A 527 38.24 22.46 10.22
CA ARG A 527 38.39 22.42 11.67
C ARG A 527 39.47 23.38 12.16
N LYS A 528 40.62 23.46 11.46
CA LYS A 528 41.75 24.31 11.81
C LYS A 528 41.41 25.81 11.71
N GLU A 529 40.75 26.22 10.65
CA GLU A 529 40.31 27.61 10.43
C GLU A 529 39.28 28.02 11.47
N TYR A 530 38.31 27.15 11.75
CA TYR A 530 37.25 27.41 12.71
C TYR A 530 37.81 27.70 14.12
N TYR A 531 38.66 26.80 14.68
CA TYR A 531 39.22 27.00 16.00
C TYR A 531 40.28 28.12 16.08
N ALA A 532 40.80 28.57 14.95
CA ALA A 532 41.67 29.74 14.89
C ALA A 532 40.93 31.08 14.93
N SER A 533 39.67 31.11 14.38
CA SER A 533 38.93 32.33 14.17
C SER A 533 37.75 32.54 15.12
N VAL A 534 37.11 31.46 15.60
CA VAL A 534 35.87 31.56 16.39
C VAL A 534 36.14 31.42 17.87
N ARG A 535 36.02 32.51 18.61
CA ARG A 535 36.06 32.52 20.08
C ARG A 535 34.68 32.42 20.69
N ASN A 536 33.72 33.10 20.09
CA ASN A 536 32.31 33.11 20.52
C ASN A 536 31.38 32.88 19.32
N ILE A 537 30.56 31.82 19.37
CA ILE A 537 29.66 31.43 18.27
C ILE A 537 28.61 32.52 18.01
N TYR A 538 28.23 33.30 19.03
CA TYR A 538 27.26 34.39 18.87
C TYR A 538 27.68 35.41 17.81
N GLU A 539 29.00 35.62 17.60
CA GLU A 539 29.51 36.53 16.56
C GLU A 539 29.17 36.07 15.13
N SER A 540 28.92 34.79 14.94
CA SER A 540 28.50 34.21 13.66
C SER A 540 27.00 34.14 13.48
N ILE A 541 26.19 34.51 14.47
CA ILE A 541 24.71 34.53 14.37
C ILE A 541 24.27 35.89 13.79
N TYR A 542 23.25 35.84 12.93
CA TYR A 542 22.68 37.08 12.41
C TYR A 542 22.09 37.93 13.54
N PRO A 543 22.45 39.23 13.66
CA PRO A 543 22.18 40.02 14.86
C PRO A 543 20.73 40.02 15.35
N SER A 544 19.75 40.03 14.47
CA SER A 544 18.31 40.03 14.86
C SER A 544 17.83 38.67 15.39
N ASP A 545 18.61 37.60 15.25
CA ASP A 545 18.21 36.24 15.63
C ASP A 545 18.87 35.82 16.98
N LEU A 546 19.79 36.63 17.50
CA LEU A 546 20.58 36.34 18.72
C LEU A 546 19.69 36.23 19.96
N ASP A 547 18.82 37.21 20.20
CA ASP A 547 17.94 37.23 21.39
C ASP A 547 17.00 35.99 21.41
N MET A 548 16.52 35.59 20.25
CA MET A 548 15.68 34.42 20.10
C MET A 548 16.46 33.13 20.43
N LEU A 549 17.74 33.04 20.04
CA LEU A 549 18.58 31.89 20.35
C LEU A 549 18.87 31.81 21.85
N MET A 550 19.20 32.94 22.47
CA MET A 550 19.48 33.00 23.92
C MET A 550 18.27 32.67 24.77
N ASP A 551 17.07 33.20 24.40
CA ASP A 551 15.79 32.84 25.06
C ASP A 551 15.50 31.34 24.91
N THR A 552 15.75 30.78 23.72
CA THR A 552 15.55 29.35 23.45
C THR A 552 16.46 28.48 24.36
N LEU A 553 17.75 28.80 24.45
CA LEU A 553 18.69 28.08 25.33
C LEU A 553 18.25 28.15 26.80
N SER A 554 17.82 29.32 27.24
CA SER A 554 17.31 29.54 28.60
C SER A 554 16.06 28.68 28.89
N ARG A 555 15.11 28.60 27.93
CA ARG A 555 13.93 27.78 28.06
C ARG A 555 14.22 26.27 28.00
N VAL A 556 15.17 25.84 27.15
CA VAL A 556 15.62 24.43 27.11
C VAL A 556 16.14 23.99 28.45
N LYS A 557 16.93 24.86 29.14
CA LYS A 557 17.43 24.59 30.48
C LYS A 557 16.31 24.57 31.53
N ALA A 558 15.44 25.58 31.53
CA ALA A 558 14.36 25.71 32.52
C ALA A 558 13.33 24.60 32.46
N GLU A 559 12.92 24.18 31.22
CA GLU A 559 11.90 23.17 31.00
C GLU A 559 12.46 21.74 30.91
N ASN A 560 13.78 21.60 30.78
CA ASN A 560 14.51 20.34 30.57
C ASN A 560 13.88 19.52 29.40
N LYS A 561 13.53 20.20 28.32
CA LYS A 561 12.96 19.61 27.11
C LYS A 561 13.69 20.13 25.89
N PRO A 562 13.93 19.28 24.86
CA PRO A 562 14.50 19.73 23.59
C PRO A 562 13.63 20.79 22.93
N LYS A 563 14.27 21.82 22.35
CA LYS A 563 13.57 22.82 21.53
C LYS A 563 14.30 23.02 20.22
N THR A 564 13.50 23.20 19.17
CA THR A 564 14.00 23.47 17.82
C THR A 564 13.82 24.96 17.51
N ILE A 565 14.85 25.56 16.95
CA ILE A 565 14.90 26.95 16.51
C ILE A 565 15.44 27.01 15.08
N VAL A 566 14.98 27.99 14.32
CA VAL A 566 15.52 28.34 13.00
C VAL A 566 16.10 29.73 13.08
N TYR A 567 17.39 29.85 12.75
CA TYR A 567 18.10 31.12 12.80
C TYR A 567 19.07 31.25 11.62
N ARG A 568 19.52 32.46 11.35
CA ARG A 568 20.49 32.76 10.30
C ARG A 568 21.89 32.79 10.87
N ARG A 569 22.81 32.16 10.17
CA ARG A 569 24.22 32.18 10.48
C ARG A 569 25.00 32.78 9.33
N ILE A 570 26.02 33.59 9.65
CA ILE A 570 26.93 34.19 8.69
C ILE A 570 28.20 33.31 8.67
N ASN A 571 28.54 32.76 7.49
CA ASN A 571 29.77 32.01 7.32
C ASN A 571 30.98 32.94 7.13
N SER A 572 32.22 32.39 7.09
CA SER A 572 33.45 33.15 6.92
C SER A 572 33.49 34.00 5.62
N ASN A 573 32.73 33.63 4.61
CA ASN A 573 32.66 34.33 3.32
C ASN A 573 31.59 35.41 3.31
N GLY A 574 30.91 35.68 4.45
CA GLY A 574 29.82 36.65 4.56
C GLY A 574 28.45 36.17 4.02
N ASN A 575 28.34 34.91 3.58
CA ASN A 575 27.09 34.34 3.12
C ASN A 575 26.19 33.95 4.29
N ILE A 576 24.89 34.14 4.11
CA ILE A 576 23.89 33.81 5.12
C ILE A 576 23.36 32.39 4.85
N LYS A 577 23.47 31.52 5.87
CA LYS A 577 22.85 30.20 5.91
C LYS A 577 21.69 30.17 6.89
N TRP A 578 20.61 29.49 6.52
CA TRP A 578 19.50 29.21 7.42
C TRP A 578 19.74 27.88 8.11
N ILE A 579 19.90 27.93 9.42
CA ILE A 579 20.17 26.76 10.25
C ILE A 579 18.94 26.41 11.07
N LYS A 580 18.50 25.17 10.98
CA LYS A 580 17.53 24.57 11.90
C LYS A 580 18.31 23.81 12.96
N ALA A 581 18.28 24.25 14.20
CA ALA A 581 18.98 23.60 15.29
C ALA A 581 18.03 23.11 16.37
N THR A 582 18.24 21.90 16.87
CA THR A 582 17.54 21.35 18.02
C THR A 582 18.49 21.25 19.18
N PHE A 583 18.25 22.01 20.24
CA PHE A 583 19.06 22.03 21.45
C PHE A 583 18.44 21.19 22.56
N THR A 584 19.31 20.42 23.24
CA THR A 584 18.95 19.61 24.41
C THR A 584 19.90 19.97 25.54
N TYR A 585 19.34 20.31 26.71
CA TYR A 585 20.18 20.54 27.90
C TYR A 585 20.75 19.21 28.41
N MET A 586 22.01 19.18 28.69
CA MET A 586 22.70 17.99 29.21
C MET A 586 22.88 18.02 30.71
N GLN A 587 23.68 18.96 31.16
CA GLN A 587 24.04 19.14 32.58
C GLN A 587 24.75 20.48 32.77
N ASN A 588 25.00 20.86 34.05
CA ASN A 588 25.96 21.91 34.34
C ASN A 588 27.35 21.28 34.45
N GLU A 589 28.36 21.92 33.86
CA GLU A 589 29.76 21.57 34.02
C GLU A 589 30.31 22.10 35.35
N ASP A 590 29.87 23.33 35.73
CA ASP A 590 30.12 23.99 37.00
C ASP A 590 28.90 24.86 37.39
N SER A 591 29.01 25.65 38.44
CA SER A 591 27.93 26.54 38.90
C SER A 591 27.53 27.64 37.88
N ILE A 592 28.38 27.90 36.88
CA ILE A 592 28.23 29.02 35.93
C ILE A 592 28.05 28.54 34.50
N THR A 593 28.55 27.33 34.15
CA THR A 593 28.62 26.79 32.82
C THR A 593 27.54 25.70 32.59
N SER A 594 26.74 25.85 31.57
CA SER A 594 25.70 24.87 31.17
C SER A 594 26.07 24.23 29.83
N LEU A 595 25.96 22.90 29.75
CA LEU A 595 26.26 22.14 28.55
C LEU A 595 24.97 21.82 27.78
N TYR A 596 25.02 21.98 26.46
CA TYR A 596 23.94 21.69 25.54
C TYR A 596 24.45 20.81 24.42
N PHE A 597 23.66 19.79 24.08
CA PHE A 597 23.80 19.04 22.83
C PHE A 597 22.93 19.69 21.77
N ALA A 598 23.45 19.81 20.55
CA ALA A 598 22.70 20.32 19.43
C ALA A 598 22.87 19.47 18.16
N SER A 599 21.78 19.24 17.45
CA SER A 599 21.77 18.80 16.05
C SER A 599 21.42 20.00 15.17
N LEU A 600 22.14 20.15 14.04
CA LEU A 600 21.99 21.27 13.14
C LEU A 600 21.78 20.78 11.70
N ASP A 601 20.81 21.37 11.01
CA ASP A 601 20.52 21.12 9.60
C ASP A 601 20.62 22.43 8.81
N ASP A 602 21.25 22.40 7.63
CA ASP A 602 21.21 23.51 6.67
C ASP A 602 19.88 23.45 5.90
N ILE A 603 19.05 24.43 6.09
CA ILE A 603 17.78 24.58 5.41
C ILE A 603 17.75 25.77 4.44
N THR A 604 18.93 26.25 4.01
CA THR A 604 19.08 27.44 3.15
C THR A 604 18.39 27.22 1.80
N GLU A 605 18.62 26.07 1.18
CA GLU A 605 17.98 25.72 -0.08
C GLU A 605 16.44 25.70 0.04
N PHE A 606 15.95 25.07 1.12
CA PHE A 606 14.52 25.06 1.41
C PHE A 606 13.93 26.47 1.60
N LYS A 607 14.67 27.34 2.31
CA LYS A 607 14.25 28.74 2.51
C LYS A 607 14.29 29.57 1.23
N ASN A 608 15.29 29.35 0.39
CA ASN A 608 15.37 29.97 -0.92
C ASN A 608 14.22 29.51 -1.83
N MET A 609 13.98 28.20 -1.91
CA MET A 609 12.84 27.66 -2.66
C MET A 609 11.50 28.23 -2.16
N GLN A 610 11.35 28.35 -0.84
CA GLN A 610 10.15 28.95 -0.23
C GLN A 610 9.98 30.41 -0.66
N ARG A 611 11.07 31.20 -0.70
CA ARG A 611 11.07 32.59 -1.19
C ARG A 611 10.76 32.66 -2.69
N ASP A 612 11.41 31.81 -3.48
CA ASP A 612 11.22 31.78 -4.94
C ASP A 612 9.76 31.43 -5.31
N VAL A 613 9.14 30.50 -4.57
CA VAL A 613 7.70 30.19 -4.73
C VAL A 613 6.82 31.39 -4.37
N LEU A 614 7.18 32.15 -3.33
CA LEU A 614 6.46 33.35 -2.96
C LEU A 614 6.60 34.44 -4.04
N GLU A 615 7.82 34.70 -4.49
CA GLU A 615 8.10 35.65 -5.58
C GLU A 615 7.37 35.25 -6.89
N MET A 616 7.34 33.94 -7.19
CA MET A 616 6.53 33.43 -8.30
C MET A 616 5.04 33.73 -8.09
N ALA A 617 4.52 33.43 -6.89
CA ALA A 617 3.11 33.69 -6.59
C ALA A 617 2.74 35.19 -6.69
N ASP A 618 3.67 36.10 -6.32
CA ASP A 618 3.50 37.53 -6.43
C ASP A 618 3.64 38.07 -7.88
N SER A 619 4.31 37.31 -8.73
CA SER A 619 4.45 37.65 -10.17
C SER A 619 3.18 37.37 -11.00
N PHE A 620 2.20 36.65 -10.46
CA PHE A 620 0.93 36.42 -11.15
C PHE A 620 0.03 37.65 -11.07
N ASP A 621 -0.66 37.97 -12.18
CA ASP A 621 -1.65 39.05 -12.24
C ASP A 621 -2.94 38.75 -11.45
N SER A 622 -3.05 37.57 -10.84
CA SER A 622 -4.18 37.16 -10.01
C SER A 622 -3.84 37.18 -8.53
N GLY A 623 -4.78 37.63 -7.71
CA GLY A 623 -4.72 37.43 -6.25
C GLY A 623 -4.90 35.96 -5.90
N ILE A 624 -3.93 35.37 -5.18
CA ILE A 624 -3.96 33.96 -4.74
C ILE A 624 -4.21 33.89 -3.24
N ILE A 625 -5.19 33.10 -2.84
CA ILE A 625 -5.47 32.84 -1.42
C ILE A 625 -5.60 31.33 -1.18
N LYS A 626 -4.92 30.80 -0.15
CA LYS A 626 -5.12 29.44 0.38
C LYS A 626 -5.85 29.54 1.72
N CYS A 627 -6.95 28.82 1.87
CA CYS A 627 -7.76 28.80 3.08
C CYS A 627 -7.96 27.38 3.62
N ASP A 628 -7.96 27.24 4.94
CA ASP A 628 -8.37 26.03 5.61
C ASP A 628 -9.91 25.99 5.67
N LEU A 629 -10.51 25.00 5.00
CA LEU A 629 -11.97 24.87 4.88
C LEU A 629 -12.69 24.55 6.19
N LYS A 630 -11.99 23.96 7.17
CA LYS A 630 -12.58 23.63 8.49
C LYS A 630 -12.65 24.85 9.41
N THR A 631 -11.63 25.69 9.35
CA THR A 631 -11.47 26.83 10.26
C THR A 631 -11.80 28.17 9.63
N ASN A 632 -11.96 28.21 8.30
CA ASN A 632 -12.12 29.41 7.48
C ASN A 632 -10.93 30.38 7.57
N LYS A 633 -9.78 29.95 8.07
CA LYS A 633 -8.58 30.79 8.20
C LYS A 633 -7.81 30.85 6.90
N VAL A 634 -7.30 32.06 6.59
CA VAL A 634 -6.33 32.25 5.51
C VAL A 634 -5.00 31.68 5.97
N VAL A 635 -4.46 30.74 5.18
CA VAL A 635 -3.18 30.08 5.44
C VAL A 635 -2.05 30.74 4.64
N PHE A 636 -2.36 31.19 3.46
CA PHE A 636 -1.42 31.87 2.54
C PHE A 636 -2.17 32.85 1.67
N TYR A 637 -1.51 33.93 1.25
CA TYR A 637 -1.95 34.88 0.24
C TYR A 637 -0.74 35.54 -0.40
N ASN A 638 -0.87 36.00 -1.65
CA ASN A 638 0.14 36.77 -2.35
C ASN A 638 -0.15 38.29 -2.25
N ASP A 639 0.84 39.13 -2.56
CA ASP A 639 0.70 40.56 -2.46
C ASP A 639 -0.33 41.13 -3.46
N LYS A 640 -0.54 40.44 -4.57
CA LYS A 640 -1.52 40.86 -5.60
C LYS A 640 -2.96 40.97 -5.08
N ILE A 641 -3.34 40.12 -4.10
CA ILE A 641 -4.67 40.26 -3.49
C ILE A 641 -4.80 41.52 -2.67
N LEU A 642 -3.71 41.99 -2.05
CA LEU A 642 -3.69 43.27 -1.32
C LEU A 642 -3.90 44.43 -2.27
N ASP A 643 -3.26 44.42 -3.45
CA ASP A 643 -3.42 45.40 -4.50
C ASP A 643 -4.87 45.44 -5.02
N ILE A 644 -5.46 44.28 -5.31
CA ILE A 644 -6.85 44.14 -5.77
C ILE A 644 -7.83 44.75 -4.75
N LEU A 645 -7.59 44.57 -3.47
CA LEU A 645 -8.47 45.03 -2.40
C LEU A 645 -8.13 46.47 -1.92
N GLY A 646 -6.97 46.99 -2.30
CA GLY A 646 -6.46 48.28 -1.81
C GLY A 646 -6.10 48.26 -0.32
N LEU A 647 -5.67 47.14 0.23
CA LEU A 647 -5.37 46.90 1.64
C LEU A 647 -3.88 46.82 1.89
N THR A 648 -3.43 47.32 3.04
CA THR A 648 -2.11 46.98 3.56
C THR A 648 -2.12 45.57 4.19
N LYS A 649 -0.95 44.97 4.33
CA LYS A 649 -0.78 43.65 4.94
C LYS A 649 -1.38 43.59 6.36
N ASP A 650 -1.13 44.60 7.19
CA ASP A 650 -1.64 44.68 8.55
C ASP A 650 -3.17 44.80 8.58
N GLU A 651 -3.77 45.58 7.70
CA GLU A 651 -5.21 45.71 7.55
C GLU A 651 -5.85 44.36 7.11
N PHE A 652 -5.22 43.67 6.17
CA PHE A 652 -5.70 42.36 5.72
C PHE A 652 -5.61 41.31 6.83
N GLU A 653 -4.46 41.21 7.51
CA GLU A 653 -4.28 40.23 8.61
C GLU A 653 -5.22 40.50 9.76
N TYR A 654 -5.43 41.76 10.13
CA TYR A 654 -6.35 42.12 11.22
C TYR A 654 -7.81 41.76 10.89
N ASN A 655 -8.27 42.10 9.70
CA ASN A 655 -9.68 41.99 9.33
C ASN A 655 -10.08 40.57 8.83
N PHE A 656 -9.20 39.92 8.07
CA PHE A 656 -9.57 38.75 7.23
C PHE A 656 -8.80 37.46 7.49
N LYS A 657 -7.60 37.49 8.07
CA LYS A 657 -6.74 36.31 8.30
C LYS A 657 -7.45 35.17 9.05
N ASN A 658 -8.29 35.51 10.02
CA ASN A 658 -9.02 34.53 10.82
C ASN A 658 -10.34 34.06 10.20
N ASN A 659 -10.86 34.74 9.19
CA ASN A 659 -12.08 34.33 8.50
C ASN A 659 -12.15 34.97 7.10
N TYR A 660 -11.75 34.22 6.09
CA TYR A 660 -11.74 34.67 4.69
C TYR A 660 -13.15 34.99 4.14
N LEU A 661 -14.20 34.41 4.72
CA LEU A 661 -15.58 34.71 4.28
C LEU A 661 -15.95 36.20 4.47
N ARG A 662 -15.26 36.92 5.35
CA ARG A 662 -15.46 38.35 5.52
C ARG A 662 -14.99 39.17 4.33
N LEU A 663 -14.12 38.61 3.47
CA LEU A 663 -13.71 39.25 2.19
C LEU A 663 -14.87 39.28 1.21
N ILE A 664 -15.85 38.40 1.33
CA ILE A 664 -16.93 38.26 0.35
C ILE A 664 -18.10 39.10 0.77
N SER A 665 -18.66 39.87 -0.15
CA SER A 665 -19.88 40.64 0.10
C SER A 665 -21.00 39.75 0.61
N PRO A 666 -21.78 40.19 1.63
CA PRO A 666 -22.85 39.40 2.23
C PRO A 666 -23.84 38.81 1.22
N ALA A 667 -24.10 39.50 0.11
CA ALA A 667 -24.99 39.03 -0.95
C ALA A 667 -24.48 37.76 -1.63
N TYR A 668 -23.18 37.52 -1.63
CA TYR A 668 -22.54 36.39 -2.32
C TYR A 668 -22.08 35.28 -1.39
N GLN A 669 -22.09 35.47 -0.04
CA GLN A 669 -21.57 34.48 0.92
C GLN A 669 -22.28 33.15 0.85
N ALA A 670 -23.60 33.13 0.71
CA ALA A 670 -24.37 31.89 0.63
C ALA A 670 -24.09 31.11 -0.66
N SER A 671 -24.10 31.80 -1.81
CA SER A 671 -23.80 31.17 -3.11
C SER A 671 -22.37 30.68 -3.19
N PHE A 672 -21.42 31.42 -2.61
CA PHE A 672 -20.03 31.06 -2.54
C PHE A 672 -19.81 29.81 -1.67
N LYS A 673 -20.46 29.74 -0.49
CA LYS A 673 -20.38 28.58 0.38
C LYS A 673 -20.90 27.31 -0.29
N ASN A 674 -22.03 27.40 -0.98
CA ASN A 674 -22.59 26.29 -1.78
C ASN A 674 -21.64 25.88 -2.90
N ALA A 675 -21.05 26.85 -3.61
CA ALA A 675 -20.06 26.58 -4.65
C ALA A 675 -18.83 25.86 -4.11
N VAL A 676 -18.32 26.25 -2.93
CA VAL A 676 -17.17 25.58 -2.29
C VAL A 676 -17.52 24.17 -1.83
N GLU A 677 -18.74 23.92 -1.35
CA GLU A 677 -19.23 22.58 -1.03
C GLU A 677 -19.33 21.69 -2.27
N GLU A 678 -19.72 22.24 -3.42
CA GLU A 678 -19.74 21.53 -4.71
C GLU A 678 -18.34 21.14 -5.20
N ILE A 679 -17.30 21.93 -4.92
CA ILE A 679 -15.91 21.63 -5.32
C ILE A 679 -15.39 20.32 -4.73
N ASN A 680 -15.90 19.84 -3.60
CA ASN A 680 -15.51 18.55 -3.03
C ASN A 680 -15.65 17.38 -4.02
N ASN A 681 -16.37 17.56 -5.14
CA ASN A 681 -16.62 16.56 -6.17
C ASN A 681 -16.10 16.95 -7.57
N LYS A 682 -15.46 18.12 -7.73
CA LYS A 682 -14.98 18.65 -9.03
C LYS A 682 -13.50 19.06 -8.90
N GLU A 683 -12.76 19.09 -10.02
CA GLU A 683 -11.35 19.52 -10.04
C GLU A 683 -11.20 21.03 -9.77
N SER A 684 -12.06 21.85 -10.32
CA SER A 684 -12.11 23.30 -10.06
C SER A 684 -13.48 23.88 -10.45
N ILE A 685 -13.82 25.02 -9.85
CA ILE A 685 -15.03 25.79 -10.19
C ILE A 685 -14.68 27.27 -10.36
N THR A 686 -15.26 27.90 -11.36
CA THR A 686 -15.14 29.36 -11.60
C THR A 686 -16.44 30.02 -11.20
N THR A 687 -16.36 31.07 -10.37
CA THR A 687 -17.50 31.85 -9.89
C THR A 687 -17.21 33.33 -10.03
N GLU A 688 -18.23 34.14 -10.28
CA GLU A 688 -18.14 35.61 -10.19
C GLU A 688 -18.73 36.03 -8.85
N ILE A 689 -17.95 36.77 -8.07
CA ILE A 689 -18.30 37.23 -6.73
C ILE A 689 -17.90 38.69 -6.55
N SER A 690 -18.49 39.36 -5.55
CA SER A 690 -18.02 40.66 -5.11
C SER A 690 -17.21 40.54 -3.83
N LEU A 691 -16.02 41.12 -3.80
CA LEU A 691 -15.16 41.26 -2.62
C LEU A 691 -15.31 42.65 -2.03
N ILE A 692 -15.03 42.77 -0.73
CA ILE A 692 -15.08 44.05 0.01
C ILE A 692 -13.68 44.67 0.03
N SER A 693 -13.54 45.86 -0.55
CA SER A 693 -12.31 46.67 -0.54
C SER A 693 -12.12 47.48 0.75
N LYS A 694 -10.98 48.18 0.86
CA LYS A 694 -10.64 49.09 1.97
C LYS A 694 -11.74 50.10 2.29
N ASP A 695 -12.37 50.67 1.26
CA ASP A 695 -13.40 51.71 1.38
C ASP A 695 -14.82 51.12 1.55
N ASN A 696 -14.97 49.88 1.90
CA ASN A 696 -16.26 49.15 1.92
C ASN A 696 -16.98 49.12 0.55
N LYS A 697 -16.25 49.33 -0.54
CA LYS A 697 -16.80 49.22 -1.90
C LYS A 697 -16.72 47.76 -2.36
N GLU A 698 -17.71 47.36 -3.14
CA GLU A 698 -17.70 46.04 -3.76
C GLU A 698 -16.87 46.04 -5.04
N ILE A 699 -15.94 45.13 -5.13
CA ILE A 699 -15.12 44.86 -6.32
C ILE A 699 -15.59 43.54 -6.92
N LYS A 700 -16.08 43.56 -8.17
CA LYS A 700 -16.44 42.33 -8.90
C LYS A 700 -15.21 41.64 -9.41
N VAL A 701 -15.09 40.38 -9.05
CA VAL A 701 -13.93 39.53 -9.38
C VAL A 701 -14.38 38.19 -9.95
N ARG A 702 -13.57 37.62 -10.82
CA ARG A 702 -13.65 36.22 -11.22
C ARG A 702 -12.78 35.40 -10.27
N ASN A 703 -13.39 34.47 -9.62
CA ASN A 703 -12.73 33.58 -8.67
C ASN A 703 -12.71 32.15 -9.24
N ASN A 704 -11.53 31.59 -9.41
CA ASN A 704 -11.34 30.16 -9.71
C ASN A 704 -10.88 29.45 -8.44
N ALA A 705 -11.71 28.51 -7.97
CA ALA A 705 -11.49 27.79 -6.73
C ALA A 705 -11.14 26.31 -7.00
N ARG A 706 -10.15 25.79 -6.27
CA ARG A 706 -9.76 24.38 -6.28
C ARG A 706 -9.57 23.88 -4.86
N VAL A 707 -10.04 22.66 -4.56
CA VAL A 707 -9.84 22.02 -3.26
C VAL A 707 -8.74 20.98 -3.35
N ILE A 708 -7.79 21.05 -2.40
CA ILE A 708 -6.68 20.09 -2.26
C ILE A 708 -6.70 19.51 -0.84
N ILE A 709 -6.53 18.19 -0.73
CA ILE A 709 -6.45 17.48 0.54
C ILE A 709 -4.96 17.25 0.84
N GLU A 710 -4.47 17.86 1.92
CA GLU A 710 -3.11 17.71 2.44
C GLU A 710 -3.18 16.99 3.80
N GLY A 711 -2.85 15.68 3.81
CA GLY A 711 -3.05 14.84 4.99
C GLY A 711 -4.53 14.78 5.42
N ASN A 712 -4.81 15.07 6.69
CA ASN A 712 -6.20 15.11 7.22
C ASN A 712 -6.89 16.49 7.08
N LYS A 713 -6.29 17.43 6.36
CA LYS A 713 -6.83 18.79 6.20
C LYS A 713 -7.25 19.03 4.76
N LYS A 714 -8.35 19.77 4.60
CA LYS A 714 -8.83 20.23 3.30
C LYS A 714 -8.56 21.72 3.17
N TYR A 715 -7.88 22.09 2.11
CA TYR A 715 -7.58 23.49 1.78
C TYR A 715 -8.27 23.88 0.47
N SER A 716 -8.75 25.10 0.42
CA SER A 716 -9.22 25.73 -0.83
C SER A 716 -8.19 26.73 -1.31
N TYR A 717 -7.85 26.64 -2.59
CA TYR A 717 -7.00 27.59 -3.29
C TYR A 717 -7.90 28.44 -4.18
N PHE A 718 -7.83 29.74 -4.04
CA PHE A 718 -8.55 30.73 -4.82
C PHE A 718 -7.59 31.53 -5.69
N SER A 719 -7.88 31.61 -6.98
CA SER A 719 -7.23 32.56 -7.89
C SER A 719 -8.26 33.61 -8.30
N ILE A 720 -7.98 34.86 -7.97
CA ILE A 720 -8.90 35.99 -8.04
C ILE A 720 -8.36 37.00 -9.05
N THR A 721 -9.16 37.27 -10.08
CA THR A 721 -8.85 38.31 -11.10
C THR A 721 -9.92 39.38 -11.11
N ASN A 722 -9.52 40.63 -11.32
CA ASN A 722 -10.45 41.75 -11.43
C ASN A 722 -11.15 41.68 -12.80
N ILE A 723 -12.49 41.75 -12.84
CA ILE A 723 -13.24 41.66 -14.09
C ILE A 723 -13.07 42.93 -14.97
N PHE A 724 -12.59 44.05 -14.40
CA PHE A 724 -12.38 45.29 -15.17
C PHE A 724 -11.11 45.29 -16.04
N ASP A 725 -10.15 44.39 -15.80
CA ASP A 725 -8.92 44.29 -16.61
C ASP A 725 -9.10 43.45 -17.90
N ASP A 726 -10.23 42.74 -18.06
CA ASP A 726 -10.54 41.92 -19.27
C ASP A 726 -11.15 42.75 -20.45
N ILE A 727 -11.22 44.11 -20.37
CA ILE A 727 -11.84 44.97 -21.40
C ILE A 727 -10.81 45.97 -22.01
N GLN A 728 -9.54 45.65 -22.04
CA GLN A 728 -8.55 46.36 -22.85
C GLN A 728 -7.96 45.48 -23.94
#